data_9dcf11d08da4f5b7e6c16f5de1e2bcf8
#
_entry.id   9dcf11d08da4f5b7e6c16f5de1e2bcf8
#
_cell.length_a   1.000
_cell.length_b   1.000
_cell.length_c   1.000
_cell.angle_alpha   90.00
_cell.angle_beta   90.00
_cell.angle_gamma   90.00
#
_symmetry.space_group_name_H-M   'P 1'
#
loop_
_entity.id
_entity.type
_entity.pdbx_description
1 polymer ?
#
loop_
_entity_poly.entity_id
_entity_poly.type
_entity_poly.pdbx_seq_one_letter_code
_entity_poly.pdbx_strand_id
1 'polypeptide(L)'
;MKFLRRLFDHEYKELKRFTTLADKIIALDEEYSKLTDTELQNKTEEFKARLSKGETLDDILVEAFATAREAAYRVIGEKHFYVQILGGLAIHFGNIAEMKTGEGKTLTSVLPAYLNALTGKGVHIITVNEYLAGRDAQWMGDIHRFLGLSVGVNTRDLSAKEKQEAYNCDILYSTNNEIGFDYLRDNMVVKKEERVQRPLNFAIIDEVDSVLIDEARTPLIISGGEMKSANLYIDADKFAKGLKEDKDFIYDEKTKSVNLTESGSDKAEKTFNISNLYDVDNASLLHYINQALRANYSMKNDVDYVVQDNEVVIVDQFTGRLMKGRAYSDGLHQAIEAKEGVPINQETKTLATITFQNLFRMYKKLSGMTGTAKTEEEEFRNIYNMYVIEIPTNKDVIRIDAPDLVYATKEAKYKAIISFVKERYESGQPVLIGTIAIETSELISNLLKQAHIPHEVLNAKNHAREAEIISKIGTQKSVTIATNMAGRGTDIKLSDEIRNLGGLCVIGTERHESRRIDNQLRGRSGRQGDPGYTQFFVSMKDDLMVRFGSDRIGEMMKNMGLGDQAIQSKTFTRSIGTAQKRVEGNNFDIRKQLLQYDDVMNNQREIIYEKRNKILDSESIHEMVLSTFRHHIEDLVNSHLAPEGYLTDTDFSEIVEFANENLLTKDIKKSEIQKLSADETIDKISKLVINEYEEKIKDLPGEVCDEFEKVITLQVLDNYWMEHINAMSHLREGIHLRGYAQEDPLRAYTMEGFDLFDSMLQKIDKDVAILLLKAEIRQNIERKEVSQKKITNDPDKGASKKSPKRVKKIGRNDPCPCGSGKKYKNCCGK
;
A
#
# COMPACT_ATOMS: atom_id res chain seq x y z
N MET A 1 18.57 -37.40 -14.52
CA MET A 1 18.54 -36.01 -14.04
C MET A 1 17.14 -35.53 -13.56
N LYS A 2 16.02 -35.83 -14.25
CA LYS A 2 14.65 -35.44 -13.77
C LYS A 2 14.27 -36.08 -12.42
N PHE A 3 14.73 -37.31 -12.11
CA PHE A 3 14.40 -38.00 -10.86
C PHE A 3 15.15 -37.43 -9.63
N LEU A 4 16.40 -37.02 -9.80
CA LEU A 4 17.20 -36.39 -8.74
C LEU A 4 16.73 -34.94 -8.47
N ARG A 5 16.27 -34.19 -9.48
CA ARG A 5 15.64 -32.87 -9.27
C ARG A 5 14.40 -32.96 -8.41
N ARG A 6 13.52 -33.96 -8.59
CA ARG A 6 12.29 -34.15 -7.80
C ARG A 6 12.56 -34.43 -6.31
N LEU A 7 13.72 -35.00 -5.96
CA LEU A 7 14.09 -35.27 -4.56
C LEU A 7 14.49 -34.00 -3.78
N PHE A 8 14.94 -32.96 -4.50
CA PHE A 8 15.36 -31.69 -3.90
C PHE A 8 14.35 -30.58 -4.16
N ASP A 9 13.27 -30.82 -4.91
CA ASP A 9 12.22 -29.87 -5.21
C ASP A 9 11.27 -29.74 -4.03
N HIS A 10 11.28 -28.58 -3.39
CA HIS A 10 10.43 -28.27 -2.22
C HIS A 10 8.94 -28.39 -2.56
N GLU A 11 8.54 -27.84 -3.70
CA GLU A 11 7.16 -27.87 -4.17
C GLU A 11 6.65 -29.31 -4.34
N TYR A 12 7.45 -30.19 -4.94
CA TYR A 12 7.08 -31.59 -5.10
C TYR A 12 6.89 -32.33 -3.76
N LYS A 13 7.74 -32.03 -2.76
CA LYS A 13 7.63 -32.64 -1.42
C LYS A 13 6.36 -32.16 -0.71
N GLU A 14 6.09 -30.84 -0.77
CA GLU A 14 4.89 -30.27 -0.15
C GLU A 14 3.63 -30.78 -0.83
N LEU A 15 3.55 -30.80 -2.16
CA LEU A 15 2.40 -31.35 -2.87
C LEU A 15 2.15 -32.82 -2.50
N LYS A 16 3.19 -33.63 -2.35
CA LYS A 16 3.05 -35.02 -1.92
C LYS A 16 2.50 -35.13 -0.49
N ARG A 17 2.96 -34.25 0.41
CA ARG A 17 2.43 -34.18 1.79
C ARG A 17 0.96 -33.78 1.75
N PHE A 18 0.61 -32.74 0.99
CA PHE A 18 -0.76 -32.27 0.84
C PHE A 18 -1.68 -33.31 0.23
N THR A 19 -1.22 -34.07 -0.78
CA THR A 19 -1.96 -35.19 -1.35
C THR A 19 -2.34 -36.23 -0.27
N THR A 20 -1.37 -36.60 0.58
CA THR A 20 -1.63 -37.56 1.66
C THR A 20 -2.64 -37.04 2.69
N LEU A 21 -2.60 -35.73 2.99
CA LEU A 21 -3.59 -35.12 3.89
C LEU A 21 -4.96 -34.99 3.22
N ALA A 22 -5.01 -34.59 1.96
CA ALA A 22 -6.24 -34.48 1.18
C ALA A 22 -6.98 -35.84 1.07
N ASP A 23 -6.25 -36.92 0.85
CA ASP A 23 -6.82 -38.27 0.82
C ASP A 23 -7.48 -38.64 2.16
N LYS A 24 -6.85 -38.27 3.29
CA LYS A 24 -7.44 -38.47 4.62
C LYS A 24 -8.69 -37.64 4.84
N ILE A 25 -8.70 -36.36 4.38
CA ILE A 25 -9.86 -35.48 4.49
C ILE A 25 -11.03 -36.04 3.70
N ILE A 26 -10.80 -36.49 2.47
CA ILE A 26 -11.86 -37.09 1.63
C ILE A 26 -12.36 -38.40 2.21
N ALA A 27 -11.52 -39.19 2.83
CA ALA A 27 -11.93 -40.44 3.47
C ALA A 27 -12.96 -40.23 4.58
N LEU A 28 -13.04 -39.04 5.18
CA LEU A 28 -14.04 -38.68 6.19
C LEU A 28 -15.40 -38.25 5.59
N ASP A 29 -15.52 -38.10 4.29
CA ASP A 29 -16.73 -37.58 3.63
C ASP A 29 -18.00 -38.36 4.00
N GLU A 30 -17.94 -39.68 4.00
CA GLU A 30 -19.09 -40.51 4.29
C GLU A 30 -19.53 -40.44 5.77
N GLU A 31 -18.58 -40.29 6.67
CA GLU A 31 -18.82 -40.13 8.11
C GLU A 31 -19.47 -38.76 8.38
N TYR A 32 -18.86 -37.66 7.85
CA TYR A 32 -19.33 -36.31 8.11
C TYR A 32 -20.66 -35.99 7.43
N SER A 33 -20.98 -36.62 6.31
CA SER A 33 -22.27 -36.44 5.65
C SER A 33 -23.45 -37.02 6.46
N LYS A 34 -23.19 -37.95 7.39
CA LYS A 34 -24.19 -38.56 8.27
C LYS A 34 -24.49 -37.75 9.53
N LEU A 35 -23.58 -36.79 9.89
CA LEU A 35 -23.77 -35.93 11.06
C LEU A 35 -25.00 -35.03 10.86
N THR A 36 -25.72 -34.77 11.92
CA THR A 36 -26.76 -33.74 11.95
C THR A 36 -26.08 -32.33 11.94
N ASP A 37 -26.83 -31.29 11.61
CA ASP A 37 -26.33 -29.92 11.63
C ASP A 37 -25.78 -29.54 13.01
N THR A 38 -26.47 -29.92 14.08
CA THR A 38 -26.03 -29.66 15.45
C THR A 38 -24.75 -30.40 15.80
N GLU A 39 -24.60 -31.65 15.37
CA GLU A 39 -23.35 -32.41 15.60
C GLU A 39 -22.18 -31.81 14.82
N LEU A 40 -22.41 -31.35 13.60
CA LEU A 40 -21.41 -30.70 12.78
C LEU A 40 -20.98 -29.35 13.39
N GLN A 41 -21.94 -28.56 13.89
CA GLN A 41 -21.65 -27.29 14.60
C GLN A 41 -20.88 -27.51 15.90
N ASN A 42 -21.23 -28.55 16.66
CA ASN A 42 -20.55 -28.89 17.91
C ASN A 42 -19.08 -29.29 17.72
N LYS A 43 -18.67 -29.69 16.51
CA LYS A 43 -17.25 -29.93 16.19
C LYS A 43 -16.39 -28.72 16.44
N THR A 44 -16.88 -27.52 16.23
CA THR A 44 -16.13 -26.27 16.52
C THR A 44 -15.75 -26.16 17.99
N GLU A 45 -16.68 -26.43 18.88
CA GLU A 45 -16.42 -26.39 20.33
C GLU A 45 -15.53 -27.57 20.78
N GLU A 46 -15.68 -28.74 20.17
CA GLU A 46 -14.78 -29.88 20.40
C GLU A 46 -13.34 -29.52 20.03
N PHE A 47 -13.10 -28.92 18.85
CA PHE A 47 -11.76 -28.52 18.43
C PHE A 47 -11.16 -27.42 19.31
N LYS A 48 -11.94 -26.40 19.69
CA LYS A 48 -11.47 -25.38 20.64
C LYS A 48 -11.06 -26.01 21.98
N ALA A 49 -11.83 -26.97 22.48
CA ALA A 49 -11.50 -27.68 23.71
C ALA A 49 -10.23 -28.55 23.57
N ARG A 50 -9.97 -29.17 22.43
CA ARG A 50 -8.75 -29.94 22.15
C ARG A 50 -7.53 -29.02 22.08
N LEU A 51 -7.64 -27.86 21.39
CA LEU A 51 -6.59 -26.84 21.35
C LEU A 51 -6.26 -26.30 22.74
N SER A 52 -7.27 -26.10 23.61
CA SER A 52 -7.05 -25.64 25.00
C SER A 52 -6.34 -26.68 25.86
N LYS A 53 -6.41 -27.96 25.50
CA LYS A 53 -5.70 -29.06 26.15
C LYS A 53 -4.29 -29.30 25.61
N GLY A 54 -3.86 -28.50 24.63
CA GLY A 54 -2.49 -28.53 24.11
C GLY A 54 -2.28 -29.25 22.78
N GLU A 55 -3.37 -29.71 22.09
CA GLU A 55 -3.26 -30.14 20.72
C GLU A 55 -2.93 -28.95 19.80
N THR A 56 -2.27 -29.23 18.68
CA THR A 56 -1.91 -28.23 17.68
C THR A 56 -2.97 -28.15 16.58
N LEU A 57 -2.90 -27.09 15.77
CA LEU A 57 -3.75 -26.97 14.58
C LEU A 57 -3.53 -28.13 13.59
N ASP A 58 -2.31 -28.64 13.49
CA ASP A 58 -1.97 -29.74 12.59
C ASP A 58 -2.60 -31.07 13.06
N ASP A 59 -2.79 -31.27 14.36
CA ASP A 59 -3.43 -32.46 14.91
C ASP A 59 -4.93 -32.54 14.56
N ILE A 60 -5.62 -31.41 14.55
CA ILE A 60 -7.05 -31.34 14.23
C ILE A 60 -7.35 -31.01 12.76
N LEU A 61 -6.33 -30.75 11.93
CA LEU A 61 -6.43 -30.25 10.56
C LEU A 61 -7.36 -31.09 9.68
N VAL A 62 -7.19 -32.40 9.69
CA VAL A 62 -7.95 -33.33 8.81
C VAL A 62 -9.44 -33.27 9.14
N GLU A 63 -9.78 -33.33 10.42
CA GLU A 63 -11.16 -33.26 10.91
C GLU A 63 -11.78 -31.87 10.69
N ALA A 64 -11.03 -30.81 10.96
CA ALA A 64 -11.51 -29.44 10.76
C ALA A 64 -11.76 -29.13 9.28
N PHE A 65 -10.90 -29.57 8.36
CA PHE A 65 -11.12 -29.41 6.92
C PHE A 65 -12.33 -30.23 6.45
N ALA A 66 -12.52 -31.45 6.96
CA ALA A 66 -13.72 -32.25 6.66
C ALA A 66 -15.00 -31.55 7.15
N THR A 67 -14.97 -30.96 8.37
CA THR A 67 -16.08 -30.18 8.94
C THR A 67 -16.43 -29.00 8.05
N ALA A 68 -15.45 -28.16 7.70
CA ALA A 68 -15.69 -26.98 6.87
C ALA A 68 -16.16 -27.33 5.45
N ARG A 69 -15.64 -28.43 4.89
CA ARG A 69 -16.03 -28.94 3.57
C ARG A 69 -17.50 -29.41 3.53
N GLU A 70 -17.92 -30.13 4.55
CA GLU A 70 -19.32 -30.58 4.67
C GLU A 70 -20.26 -29.39 4.94
N ALA A 71 -19.85 -28.45 5.81
CA ALA A 71 -20.61 -27.24 6.07
C ALA A 71 -20.80 -26.39 4.80
N ALA A 72 -19.76 -26.23 3.97
CA ALA A 72 -19.87 -25.53 2.70
C ALA A 72 -20.92 -26.18 1.78
N TYR A 73 -20.93 -27.52 1.69
CA TYR A 73 -21.92 -28.23 0.91
C TYR A 73 -23.36 -27.99 1.42
N ARG A 74 -23.57 -27.98 2.74
CA ARG A 74 -24.91 -27.76 3.32
C ARG A 74 -25.40 -26.31 3.16
N VAL A 75 -24.51 -25.35 3.32
CA VAL A 75 -24.90 -23.92 3.35
C VAL A 75 -25.05 -23.35 1.96
N ILE A 76 -24.08 -23.60 1.07
CA ILE A 76 -24.05 -22.98 -0.27
C ILE A 76 -24.23 -23.99 -1.42
N GLY A 77 -24.37 -25.29 -1.13
CA GLY A 77 -24.52 -26.33 -2.14
C GLY A 77 -23.26 -26.69 -2.90
N GLU A 78 -22.11 -26.13 -2.52
CA GLU A 78 -20.83 -26.35 -3.20
C GLU A 78 -19.85 -27.11 -2.28
N LYS A 79 -19.44 -28.30 -2.73
CA LYS A 79 -18.47 -29.13 -2.02
C LYS A 79 -17.08 -28.90 -2.62
N HIS A 80 -16.06 -28.65 -1.78
CA HIS A 80 -14.70 -28.42 -2.25
C HIS A 80 -14.18 -29.57 -3.11
N PHE A 81 -13.58 -29.23 -4.25
CA PHE A 81 -12.88 -30.19 -5.09
C PHE A 81 -11.54 -30.61 -4.43
N TYR A 82 -10.98 -31.72 -4.89
CA TYR A 82 -9.69 -32.21 -4.42
C TYR A 82 -8.59 -31.15 -4.52
N VAL A 83 -8.53 -30.45 -5.65
CA VAL A 83 -7.56 -29.38 -5.90
C VAL A 83 -7.73 -28.19 -4.95
N GLN A 84 -8.96 -27.90 -4.54
CA GLN A 84 -9.25 -26.85 -3.56
C GLN A 84 -8.79 -27.23 -2.16
N ILE A 85 -8.87 -28.51 -1.79
CA ILE A 85 -8.28 -29.01 -0.54
C ILE A 85 -6.76 -28.84 -0.55
N LEU A 86 -6.09 -29.18 -1.67
CA LEU A 86 -4.64 -28.95 -1.82
C LEU A 86 -4.27 -27.46 -1.69
N GLY A 87 -5.07 -26.57 -2.31
CA GLY A 87 -4.90 -25.13 -2.17
C GLY A 87 -5.08 -24.65 -0.73
N GLY A 88 -6.11 -25.13 -0.03
CA GLY A 88 -6.36 -24.83 1.38
C GLY A 88 -5.20 -25.28 2.30
N LEU A 89 -4.63 -26.45 2.02
CA LEU A 89 -3.43 -26.94 2.73
C LEU A 89 -2.20 -26.05 2.47
N ALA A 90 -1.97 -25.67 1.22
CA ALA A 90 -0.86 -24.74 0.89
C ALA A 90 -0.99 -23.42 1.65
N ILE A 91 -2.19 -22.83 1.72
CA ILE A 91 -2.48 -21.62 2.47
C ILE A 91 -2.28 -21.86 3.98
N HIS A 92 -2.78 -22.98 4.52
CA HIS A 92 -2.61 -23.26 5.95
C HIS A 92 -1.14 -23.35 6.35
N PHE A 93 -0.28 -23.93 5.52
CA PHE A 93 1.15 -24.04 5.80
C PHE A 93 1.98 -22.79 5.46
N GLY A 94 1.34 -21.64 5.24
CA GLY A 94 2.02 -20.36 5.04
C GLY A 94 2.61 -20.19 3.64
N ASN A 95 2.09 -20.91 2.64
CA ASN A 95 2.51 -20.81 1.26
C ASN A 95 1.49 -20.02 0.41
N ILE A 96 1.86 -19.71 -0.82
CA ILE A 96 0.96 -19.17 -1.83
C ILE A 96 0.40 -20.32 -2.66
N ALA A 97 -0.92 -20.46 -2.68
CA ALA A 97 -1.59 -21.39 -3.57
C ALA A 97 -1.77 -20.73 -4.95
N GLU A 98 -0.97 -21.12 -5.95
CA GLU A 98 -1.24 -20.70 -7.33
C GLU A 98 -2.32 -21.60 -7.93
N MET A 99 -3.55 -21.07 -7.93
CA MET A 99 -4.71 -21.72 -8.52
C MET A 99 -5.19 -20.91 -9.72
N LYS A 100 -5.33 -21.54 -10.88
CA LYS A 100 -5.77 -20.84 -12.09
C LYS A 100 -7.11 -20.13 -11.86
N THR A 101 -7.31 -19.05 -12.59
CA THR A 101 -8.56 -18.27 -12.49
C THR A 101 -9.78 -19.17 -12.80
N GLY A 102 -10.83 -19.10 -11.98
CA GLY A 102 -12.01 -19.94 -12.10
C GLY A 102 -11.94 -21.29 -11.37
N GLU A 103 -10.86 -21.58 -10.62
CA GLU A 103 -10.72 -22.80 -9.79
C GLU A 103 -11.37 -22.67 -8.40
N GLY A 104 -12.07 -21.56 -8.09
CA GLY A 104 -12.79 -21.37 -6.84
C GLY A 104 -11.90 -21.01 -5.65
N LYS A 105 -10.94 -20.11 -5.82
CA LYS A 105 -10.05 -19.62 -4.75
C LYS A 105 -10.81 -19.14 -3.51
N THR A 106 -11.89 -18.39 -3.70
CA THR A 106 -12.72 -17.87 -2.61
C THR A 106 -13.25 -18.99 -1.70
N LEU A 107 -13.75 -20.08 -2.28
CA LEU A 107 -14.21 -21.25 -1.53
C LEU A 107 -13.01 -21.98 -0.87
N THR A 108 -11.88 -22.06 -1.56
CA THR A 108 -10.63 -22.67 -1.03
C THR A 108 -10.19 -22.03 0.28
N SER A 109 -10.31 -20.69 0.40
CA SER A 109 -9.87 -19.95 1.59
C SER A 109 -10.70 -20.27 2.84
N VAL A 110 -11.89 -20.82 2.70
CA VAL A 110 -12.77 -21.21 3.83
C VAL A 110 -12.11 -22.26 4.73
N LEU A 111 -11.44 -23.25 4.14
CA LEU A 111 -10.80 -24.35 4.88
C LEU A 111 -9.71 -23.84 5.85
N PRO A 112 -8.66 -23.15 5.40
CA PRO A 112 -7.63 -22.63 6.29
C PRO A 112 -8.15 -21.50 7.20
N ALA A 113 -9.12 -20.70 6.76
CA ALA A 113 -9.71 -19.65 7.59
C ALA A 113 -10.44 -20.26 8.80
N TYR A 114 -11.29 -21.28 8.58
CA TYR A 114 -11.97 -21.99 9.66
C TYR A 114 -10.98 -22.57 10.67
N LEU A 115 -10.03 -23.37 10.21
CA LEU A 115 -9.05 -24.02 11.08
C LEU A 115 -8.27 -23.02 11.95
N ASN A 116 -7.76 -21.95 11.35
CA ASN A 116 -6.94 -20.99 12.07
C ASN A 116 -7.77 -20.08 13.00
N ALA A 117 -9.04 -19.82 12.67
CA ALA A 117 -9.96 -19.04 13.50
C ALA A 117 -10.28 -19.74 14.83
N LEU A 118 -10.19 -21.09 14.92
CA LEU A 118 -10.41 -21.84 16.16
C LEU A 118 -9.46 -21.43 17.29
N THR A 119 -8.35 -20.78 16.98
CA THR A 119 -7.42 -20.24 17.99
C THR A 119 -7.95 -19.02 18.75
N GLY A 120 -9.01 -18.38 18.27
CA GLY A 120 -9.56 -17.14 18.80
C GLY A 120 -8.66 -15.90 18.59
N LYS A 121 -7.54 -16.03 17.88
CA LYS A 121 -6.56 -14.94 17.66
C LYS A 121 -6.87 -14.06 16.46
N GLY A 122 -7.90 -14.41 15.67
CA GLY A 122 -8.31 -13.69 14.47
C GLY A 122 -7.57 -14.12 13.20
N VAL A 123 -8.36 -14.24 12.12
CA VAL A 123 -7.90 -14.49 10.76
C VAL A 123 -8.38 -13.34 9.88
N HIS A 124 -7.48 -12.71 9.15
CA HIS A 124 -7.80 -11.65 8.21
C HIS A 124 -7.76 -12.19 6.78
N ILE A 125 -8.87 -12.10 6.05
CA ILE A 125 -8.95 -12.38 4.61
C ILE A 125 -8.91 -11.04 3.89
N ILE A 126 -7.82 -10.81 3.16
CA ILE A 126 -7.49 -9.52 2.59
C ILE A 126 -7.68 -9.57 1.09
N THR A 127 -8.48 -8.65 0.56
CA THR A 127 -8.82 -8.54 -0.86
C THR A 127 -8.38 -7.18 -1.41
N VAL A 128 -8.43 -7.02 -2.73
CA VAL A 128 -8.00 -5.80 -3.42
C VAL A 128 -9.02 -4.66 -3.39
N ASN A 129 -10.27 -4.90 -3.01
CA ASN A 129 -11.29 -3.86 -2.93
C ASN A 129 -12.44 -4.22 -1.98
N GLU A 130 -13.18 -3.21 -1.52
CA GLU A 130 -14.27 -3.35 -0.55
C GLU A 130 -15.47 -4.16 -1.07
N TYR A 131 -15.75 -4.08 -2.39
CA TYR A 131 -16.83 -4.87 -2.99
C TYR A 131 -16.57 -6.36 -2.85
N LEU A 132 -15.35 -6.82 -3.13
CA LEU A 132 -14.98 -8.23 -2.95
C LEU A 132 -14.98 -8.62 -1.47
N ALA A 133 -14.47 -7.77 -0.59
CA ALA A 133 -14.49 -8.03 0.85
C ALA A 133 -15.93 -8.22 1.37
N GLY A 134 -16.86 -7.34 1.01
CA GLY A 134 -18.26 -7.42 1.41
C GLY A 134 -18.99 -8.63 0.81
N ARG A 135 -18.79 -8.88 -0.49
CA ARG A 135 -19.39 -10.03 -1.20
C ARG A 135 -18.92 -11.35 -0.58
N ASP A 136 -17.62 -11.50 -0.38
CA ASP A 136 -17.03 -12.76 0.09
C ASP A 136 -17.33 -12.99 1.57
N ALA A 137 -17.42 -11.94 2.38
CA ALA A 137 -17.86 -12.00 3.76
C ALA A 137 -19.35 -12.41 3.88
N GLN A 138 -20.19 -12.00 2.93
CA GLN A 138 -21.59 -12.43 2.91
C GLN A 138 -21.68 -13.89 2.46
N TRP A 139 -21.06 -14.24 1.34
CA TRP A 139 -21.20 -15.56 0.73
C TRP A 139 -20.46 -16.66 1.51
N MET A 140 -19.18 -16.51 1.78
CA MET A 140 -18.37 -17.48 2.55
C MET A 140 -18.62 -17.37 4.05
N GLY A 141 -18.96 -16.17 4.52
CA GLY A 141 -19.26 -15.92 5.92
C GLY A 141 -20.45 -16.74 6.45
N ASP A 142 -21.40 -17.07 5.61
CA ASP A 142 -22.53 -17.92 6.02
C ASP A 142 -22.07 -19.32 6.43
N ILE A 143 -21.03 -19.88 5.80
CA ILE A 143 -20.41 -21.15 6.18
C ILE A 143 -19.77 -21.04 7.57
N HIS A 144 -19.03 -19.98 7.81
CA HIS A 144 -18.36 -19.75 9.10
C HIS A 144 -19.36 -19.51 10.24
N ARG A 145 -20.41 -18.70 9.98
CA ARG A 145 -21.51 -18.47 10.94
C ARG A 145 -22.27 -19.75 11.25
N PHE A 146 -22.51 -20.59 10.24
CA PHE A 146 -23.12 -21.90 10.45
C PHE A 146 -22.29 -22.77 11.42
N LEU A 147 -20.97 -22.69 11.32
CA LEU A 147 -20.05 -23.40 12.21
C LEU A 147 -19.79 -22.66 13.56
N GLY A 148 -20.54 -21.60 13.86
CA GLY A 148 -20.46 -20.89 15.14
C GLY A 148 -19.31 -19.88 15.27
N LEU A 149 -18.70 -19.47 14.16
CA LEU A 149 -17.67 -18.43 14.15
C LEU A 149 -18.25 -17.06 13.77
N SER A 150 -17.73 -16.01 14.39
CA SER A 150 -18.07 -14.63 14.07
C SER A 150 -17.33 -14.13 12.83
N VAL A 151 -18.03 -13.37 11.97
CA VAL A 151 -17.48 -12.81 10.73
C VAL A 151 -17.75 -11.32 10.66
N GLY A 152 -16.67 -10.55 10.57
CA GLY A 152 -16.67 -9.10 10.40
C GLY A 152 -16.24 -8.66 9.00
N VAL A 153 -16.65 -7.47 8.62
CA VAL A 153 -16.20 -6.78 7.40
C VAL A 153 -15.65 -5.43 7.82
N ASN A 154 -14.44 -5.11 7.43
CA ASN A 154 -13.84 -3.80 7.65
C ASN A 154 -13.82 -3.03 6.35
N THR A 155 -14.57 -1.93 6.31
CA THR A 155 -14.62 -0.98 5.22
C THR A 155 -14.32 0.42 5.72
N ARG A 156 -14.04 1.31 4.80
CA ARG A 156 -13.62 2.67 5.10
C ARG A 156 -14.66 3.50 5.86
N ASP A 157 -15.93 3.28 5.54
CA ASP A 157 -17.02 4.13 6.05
C ASP A 157 -17.43 3.79 7.49
N LEU A 158 -16.84 2.75 8.09
CA LEU A 158 -17.12 2.33 9.45
C LEU A 158 -16.52 3.33 10.46
N SER A 159 -17.27 3.58 11.53
CA SER A 159 -16.78 4.28 12.73
C SER A 159 -15.72 3.44 13.47
N ALA A 160 -14.92 4.07 14.33
CA ALA A 160 -13.91 3.35 15.13
C ALA A 160 -14.52 2.20 15.94
N LYS A 161 -15.70 2.39 16.53
CA LYS A 161 -16.38 1.36 17.30
C LYS A 161 -16.83 0.17 16.42
N GLU A 162 -17.40 0.45 15.26
CA GLU A 162 -17.78 -0.62 14.31
C GLU A 162 -16.55 -1.36 13.80
N LYS A 163 -15.43 -0.67 13.57
CA LYS A 163 -14.15 -1.31 13.24
C LYS A 163 -13.64 -2.19 14.36
N GLN A 164 -13.70 -1.75 15.63
CA GLN A 164 -13.35 -2.58 16.78
C GLN A 164 -14.18 -3.85 16.83
N GLU A 165 -15.50 -3.74 16.63
CA GLU A 165 -16.40 -4.88 16.59
C GLU A 165 -16.01 -5.84 15.46
N ALA A 166 -15.69 -5.32 14.27
CA ALA A 166 -15.25 -6.12 13.13
C ALA A 166 -13.90 -6.84 13.39
N TYR A 167 -12.91 -6.13 13.93
CA TYR A 167 -11.60 -6.73 14.28
C TYR A 167 -11.71 -7.77 15.41
N ASN A 168 -12.71 -7.68 16.27
CA ASN A 168 -12.95 -8.65 17.34
C ASN A 168 -13.62 -9.94 16.86
N CYS A 169 -14.09 -10.01 15.60
CA CYS A 169 -14.60 -11.25 15.02
C CYS A 169 -13.49 -12.29 14.83
N ASP A 170 -13.86 -13.57 14.76
CA ASP A 170 -12.94 -14.68 14.51
C ASP A 170 -12.31 -14.59 13.12
N ILE A 171 -13.09 -14.13 12.13
CA ILE A 171 -12.68 -13.95 10.75
C ILE A 171 -13.07 -12.54 10.31
N LEU A 172 -12.10 -11.80 9.77
CA LEU A 172 -12.28 -10.45 9.24
C LEU A 172 -12.01 -10.42 7.74
N TYR A 173 -12.95 -9.88 6.98
CA TYR A 173 -12.73 -9.51 5.58
C TYR A 173 -12.41 -8.02 5.47
N SER A 174 -11.33 -7.67 4.79
CA SER A 174 -10.90 -6.28 4.64
C SER A 174 -10.11 -6.08 3.35
N THR A 175 -9.76 -4.83 3.05
CA THR A 175 -8.79 -4.50 2.02
C THR A 175 -7.39 -4.29 2.61
N ASN A 176 -6.36 -4.46 1.79
CA ASN A 176 -4.98 -4.17 2.15
C ASN A 176 -4.80 -2.73 2.64
N ASN A 177 -5.46 -1.77 1.98
CA ASN A 177 -5.41 -0.35 2.32
C ASN A 177 -6.00 -0.10 3.72
N GLU A 178 -7.20 -0.63 4.01
CA GLU A 178 -7.85 -0.40 5.31
C GLU A 178 -7.06 -0.99 6.47
N ILE A 179 -6.53 -2.22 6.31
CA ILE A 179 -5.65 -2.82 7.32
C ILE A 179 -4.45 -1.90 7.61
N GLY A 180 -3.82 -1.37 6.56
CA GLY A 180 -2.64 -0.53 6.73
C GLY A 180 -2.96 0.86 7.28
N PHE A 181 -4.04 1.48 6.84
CA PHE A 181 -4.46 2.77 7.40
C PHE A 181 -4.95 2.65 8.83
N ASP A 182 -5.63 1.56 9.18
CA ASP A 182 -6.02 1.30 10.58
C ASP A 182 -4.79 1.10 11.47
N TYR A 183 -3.76 0.37 10.98
CA TYR A 183 -2.49 0.24 11.68
C TYR A 183 -1.83 1.60 11.93
N LEU A 184 -1.77 2.47 10.92
CA LEU A 184 -1.19 3.80 11.08
C LEU A 184 -2.03 4.66 12.03
N ARG A 185 -3.37 4.59 11.92
CA ARG A 185 -4.29 5.32 12.83
C ARG A 185 -4.13 4.87 14.27
N ASP A 186 -4.06 3.58 14.53
CA ASP A 186 -3.89 3.01 15.87
C ASP A 186 -2.59 3.47 16.56
N ASN A 187 -1.56 3.73 15.76
CA ASN A 187 -0.30 4.27 16.28
C ASN A 187 -0.29 5.81 16.38
N MET A 188 -1.41 6.47 16.12
CA MET A 188 -1.59 7.92 16.28
C MET A 188 -2.68 8.28 17.29
N VAL A 189 -3.45 7.32 17.81
CA VAL A 189 -4.50 7.57 18.82
C VAL A 189 -3.88 8.00 20.13
N VAL A 190 -4.58 8.84 20.86
CA VAL A 190 -4.12 9.36 22.16
C VAL A 190 -4.71 8.62 23.37
N LYS A 191 -5.68 7.72 23.12
CA LYS A 191 -6.29 6.87 24.14
C LYS A 191 -6.27 5.41 23.70
N LYS A 192 -6.04 4.49 24.64
CA LYS A 192 -5.99 3.05 24.39
C LYS A 192 -7.31 2.52 23.79
N GLU A 193 -8.43 3.04 24.25
CA GLU A 193 -9.79 2.63 23.86
C GLU A 193 -10.12 3.00 22.40
N GLU A 194 -9.34 3.89 21.79
CA GLU A 194 -9.52 4.31 20.38
C GLU A 194 -8.84 3.38 19.38
N ARG A 195 -7.97 2.46 19.86
CA ARG A 195 -7.35 1.44 19.01
C ARG A 195 -8.40 0.47 18.49
N VAL A 196 -8.32 0.15 17.21
CA VAL A 196 -9.28 -0.74 16.54
C VAL A 196 -8.72 -2.13 16.30
N GLN A 197 -7.43 -2.26 16.04
CA GLN A 197 -6.80 -3.54 15.69
C GLN A 197 -6.41 -4.37 16.92
N ARG A 198 -6.53 -5.69 16.73
CA ARG A 198 -5.88 -6.69 17.59
C ARG A 198 -4.48 -7.02 17.06
N PRO A 199 -3.62 -7.71 17.84
CA PRO A 199 -2.33 -8.19 17.33
C PRO A 199 -2.48 -9.01 16.05
N LEU A 200 -1.68 -8.71 15.02
CA LEU A 200 -1.73 -9.31 13.70
C LEU A 200 -1.29 -10.78 13.78
N ASN A 201 -2.24 -11.71 13.61
CA ASN A 201 -2.00 -13.15 13.77
C ASN A 201 -1.84 -13.88 12.43
N PHE A 202 -2.91 -14.02 11.65
CA PHE A 202 -2.88 -14.72 10.38
C PHE A 202 -3.57 -13.93 9.28
N ALA A 203 -2.89 -13.72 8.16
CA ALA A 203 -3.47 -13.13 6.96
C ALA A 203 -3.49 -14.12 5.80
N ILE A 204 -4.63 -14.20 5.14
CA ILE A 204 -4.84 -14.87 3.86
C ILE A 204 -5.08 -13.78 2.82
N ILE A 205 -4.14 -13.59 1.90
CA ILE A 205 -4.25 -12.54 0.89
C ILE A 205 -4.82 -13.13 -0.41
N ASP A 206 -6.02 -12.69 -0.80
CA ASP A 206 -6.55 -13.00 -2.13
C ASP A 206 -5.92 -12.07 -3.17
N GLU A 207 -5.60 -12.63 -4.33
CA GLU A 207 -4.84 -11.95 -5.38
C GLU A 207 -3.51 -11.38 -4.83
N VAL A 208 -2.76 -12.25 -4.14
CA VAL A 208 -1.52 -11.87 -3.41
C VAL A 208 -0.48 -11.17 -4.26
N ASP A 209 -0.41 -11.46 -5.54
CA ASP A 209 0.47 -10.82 -6.50
C ASP A 209 0.08 -9.35 -6.78
N SER A 210 -1.20 -8.99 -6.72
CA SER A 210 -1.61 -7.58 -6.77
C SER A 210 -1.18 -6.84 -5.51
N VAL A 211 -1.51 -7.40 -4.36
CA VAL A 211 -1.32 -6.73 -3.07
C VAL A 211 0.17 -6.57 -2.74
N LEU A 212 0.93 -7.66 -2.88
CA LEU A 212 2.34 -7.71 -2.41
C LEU A 212 3.37 -7.34 -3.49
N ILE A 213 2.98 -7.29 -4.76
CA ILE A 213 3.90 -6.96 -5.85
C ILE A 213 3.49 -5.66 -6.53
N ASP A 214 2.25 -5.56 -7.06
CA ASP A 214 1.85 -4.39 -7.85
C ASP A 214 1.67 -3.14 -6.99
N GLU A 215 0.89 -3.25 -5.90
CA GLU A 215 0.58 -2.15 -5.00
C GLU A 215 1.73 -1.85 -4.04
N ALA A 216 2.66 -2.78 -3.84
CA ALA A 216 3.81 -2.64 -2.95
C ALA A 216 4.93 -1.70 -3.47
N ARG A 217 4.67 -0.90 -4.50
CA ARG A 217 5.59 0.11 -5.05
C ARG A 217 5.53 1.43 -4.31
N THR A 218 4.43 1.71 -3.64
CA THR A 218 4.21 2.96 -2.90
C THR A 218 3.83 2.65 -1.46
N PRO A 219 4.39 3.37 -0.48
CA PRO A 219 3.99 3.20 0.90
C PRO A 219 2.59 3.78 1.15
N LEU A 220 1.96 3.35 2.23
CA LEU A 220 0.78 4.00 2.79
C LEU A 220 1.24 5.22 3.58
N ILE A 221 0.58 6.35 3.39
CA ILE A 221 0.95 7.63 4.00
C ILE A 221 -0.29 8.29 4.59
N ILE A 222 -0.19 8.72 5.84
CA ILE A 222 -1.13 9.67 6.46
C ILE A 222 -0.41 11.01 6.53
N SER A 223 -1.00 12.04 5.93
CA SER A 223 -0.46 13.39 5.93
C SER A 223 -1.39 14.35 6.68
N GLY A 224 -0.83 15.43 7.19
CA GLY A 224 -1.58 16.48 7.87
C GLY A 224 -0.74 17.73 8.11
N GLY A 225 -1.37 18.78 8.68
CA GLY A 225 -0.71 20.07 8.82
C GLY A 225 -0.67 20.86 7.51
N GLU A 226 -0.21 22.08 7.57
CA GLU A 226 -0.16 23.01 6.42
C GLU A 226 1.27 23.56 6.27
N MET A 227 1.89 23.41 5.11
CA MET A 227 3.12 24.12 4.74
C MET A 227 2.80 25.23 3.73
N LYS A 228 3.46 26.38 3.89
CA LYS A 228 3.20 27.59 3.04
C LYS A 228 4.18 27.62 1.86
N SER A 229 3.97 26.79 0.83
CA SER A 229 4.91 26.69 -0.31
C SER A 229 4.31 26.97 -1.70
N ALA A 230 3.01 27.28 -1.82
CA ALA A 230 2.32 27.38 -3.10
C ALA A 230 3.00 28.29 -4.14
N ASN A 231 3.59 29.42 -3.73
CA ASN A 231 4.25 30.36 -4.66
C ASN A 231 5.50 29.78 -5.32
N LEU A 232 6.27 28.96 -4.59
CA LEU A 232 7.50 28.36 -5.12
C LEU A 232 7.21 27.33 -6.23
N TYR A 233 6.11 26.60 -6.14
CA TYR A 233 5.69 25.70 -7.23
C TYR A 233 5.34 26.43 -8.52
N ILE A 234 4.67 27.60 -8.42
CA ILE A 234 4.32 28.43 -9.58
C ILE A 234 5.58 28.98 -10.23
N ASP A 235 6.54 29.43 -9.44
CA ASP A 235 7.77 30.02 -9.97
C ASP A 235 8.71 28.94 -10.54
N ALA A 236 8.78 27.76 -9.92
CA ALA A 236 9.47 26.59 -10.46
C ALA A 236 8.85 26.07 -11.76
N ASP A 237 7.51 26.07 -11.87
CA ASP A 237 6.81 25.68 -13.11
C ASP A 237 7.11 26.65 -14.26
N LYS A 238 7.05 27.98 -14.01
CA LYS A 238 7.41 28.99 -15.00
C LYS A 238 8.87 28.83 -15.45
N PHE A 239 9.78 28.55 -14.52
CA PHE A 239 11.18 28.29 -14.82
C PHE A 239 11.34 27.06 -15.69
N ALA A 240 10.74 25.91 -15.28
CA ALA A 240 10.81 24.66 -16.02
C ALA A 240 10.30 24.80 -17.47
N LYS A 241 9.16 25.47 -17.69
CA LYS A 241 8.62 25.76 -19.02
C LYS A 241 9.52 26.62 -19.91
N GLY A 242 10.44 27.37 -19.32
CA GLY A 242 11.40 28.21 -20.03
C GLY A 242 12.67 27.46 -20.48
N LEU A 243 12.86 26.22 -20.07
CA LEU A 243 14.04 25.41 -20.36
C LEU A 243 13.92 24.69 -21.72
N LYS A 244 15.08 24.34 -22.31
CA LYS A 244 15.17 23.62 -23.59
C LYS A 244 15.77 22.25 -23.37
N GLU A 245 15.09 21.22 -23.90
CA GLU A 245 15.58 19.85 -23.89
C GLU A 245 16.92 19.75 -24.63
N ASP A 246 17.76 18.80 -24.25
CA ASP A 246 19.13 18.54 -24.73
C ASP A 246 20.14 19.66 -24.47
N LYS A 247 19.70 20.83 -23.99
CA LYS A 247 20.57 21.94 -23.64
C LYS A 247 20.57 22.25 -22.15
N ASP A 248 19.39 22.43 -21.57
CA ASP A 248 19.22 22.91 -20.21
C ASP A 248 18.83 21.76 -19.27
N PHE A 249 18.22 20.71 -19.83
CA PHE A 249 17.90 19.46 -19.13
C PHE A 249 17.96 18.28 -20.10
N ILE A 250 18.14 17.08 -19.56
CA ILE A 250 18.12 15.82 -20.30
C ILE A 250 16.94 15.00 -19.80
N TYR A 251 16.07 14.56 -20.75
CA TYR A 251 15.00 13.63 -20.48
C TYR A 251 15.40 12.22 -20.92
N ASP A 252 15.46 11.28 -19.99
CA ASP A 252 15.68 9.87 -20.30
C ASP A 252 14.32 9.15 -20.38
N GLU A 253 13.92 8.84 -21.62
CA GLU A 253 12.65 8.17 -21.89
C GLU A 253 12.56 6.76 -21.25
N LYS A 254 13.70 6.08 -21.06
CA LYS A 254 13.76 4.73 -20.49
C LYS A 254 13.48 4.72 -18.99
N THR A 255 14.08 5.66 -18.28
CA THR A 255 13.92 5.79 -16.81
C THR A 255 12.82 6.77 -16.43
N LYS A 256 12.27 7.52 -17.39
CA LYS A 256 11.36 8.65 -17.16
C LYS A 256 11.96 9.72 -16.22
N SER A 257 13.29 9.82 -16.15
CA SER A 257 13.97 10.80 -15.33
C SER A 257 14.26 12.08 -16.12
N VAL A 258 14.21 13.22 -15.43
CA VAL A 258 14.54 14.54 -15.98
C VAL A 258 15.62 15.15 -15.10
N ASN A 259 16.77 15.48 -15.67
CA ASN A 259 17.90 16.02 -14.93
C ASN A 259 18.38 17.32 -15.55
N LEU A 260 18.66 18.33 -14.71
CA LEU A 260 19.29 19.57 -15.16
C LEU A 260 20.70 19.30 -15.68
N THR A 261 21.07 20.02 -16.74
CA THR A 261 22.47 20.15 -17.18
C THR A 261 23.15 21.29 -16.44
N GLU A 262 24.46 21.45 -16.60
CA GLU A 262 25.21 22.61 -16.09
C GLU A 262 24.61 23.94 -16.58
N SER A 263 24.22 24.04 -17.87
CA SER A 263 23.52 25.19 -18.43
C SER A 263 22.15 25.46 -17.78
N GLY A 264 21.43 24.41 -17.40
CA GLY A 264 20.15 24.53 -16.68
C GLY A 264 20.35 25.02 -15.26
N SER A 265 21.37 24.53 -14.57
CA SER A 265 21.72 24.95 -13.21
C SER A 265 22.15 26.41 -13.18
N ASP A 266 23.02 26.87 -14.12
CA ASP A 266 23.42 28.27 -14.27
C ASP A 266 22.19 29.20 -14.50
N LYS A 267 21.21 28.73 -15.25
CA LYS A 267 19.97 29.51 -15.47
C LYS A 267 19.13 29.58 -14.21
N ALA A 268 19.04 28.49 -13.44
CA ALA A 268 18.32 28.47 -12.17
C ALA A 268 18.96 29.47 -11.18
N GLU A 269 20.27 29.43 -11.02
CA GLU A 269 21.01 30.34 -10.15
C GLU A 269 20.76 31.80 -10.51
N LYS A 270 20.78 32.14 -11.80
CA LYS A 270 20.49 33.49 -12.28
C LYS A 270 19.02 33.89 -12.08
N THR A 271 18.09 32.97 -12.32
CA THR A 271 16.66 33.26 -12.24
C THR A 271 16.20 33.48 -10.79
N PHE A 272 16.70 32.67 -9.88
CA PHE A 272 16.36 32.74 -8.46
C PHE A 272 17.33 33.58 -7.63
N ASN A 273 18.36 34.18 -8.28
CA ASN A 273 19.36 35.05 -7.66
C ASN A 273 20.11 34.40 -6.49
N ILE A 274 20.59 33.18 -6.70
CA ILE A 274 21.36 32.38 -5.75
C ILE A 274 22.75 32.10 -6.31
N SER A 275 23.72 31.85 -5.43
CA SER A 275 25.11 31.63 -5.80
C SER A 275 25.47 30.21 -6.19
N ASN A 276 24.76 29.20 -5.59
CA ASN A 276 24.93 27.77 -5.86
C ASN A 276 23.60 27.05 -5.62
N LEU A 277 23.08 26.42 -6.67
CA LEU A 277 21.83 25.69 -6.60
C LEU A 277 21.93 24.42 -5.71
N TYR A 278 23.12 23.85 -5.61
CA TYR A 278 23.38 22.62 -4.86
C TYR A 278 23.82 22.82 -3.42
N ASP A 279 23.76 24.06 -2.93
CA ASP A 279 24.00 24.36 -1.52
C ASP A 279 22.87 23.81 -0.64
N VAL A 280 23.22 23.42 0.60
CA VAL A 280 22.26 22.90 1.60
C VAL A 280 21.10 23.88 1.81
N ASP A 281 21.38 25.18 1.84
CA ASP A 281 20.37 26.22 2.01
C ASP A 281 19.37 26.30 0.84
N ASN A 282 19.77 25.85 -0.35
CA ASN A 282 18.97 25.87 -1.58
C ASN A 282 18.34 24.52 -1.92
N ALA A 283 18.51 23.49 -1.08
CA ALA A 283 18.00 22.14 -1.32
C ALA A 283 16.49 22.12 -1.58
N SER A 284 15.71 22.94 -0.86
CA SER A 284 14.26 23.07 -1.09
C SER A 284 13.94 23.61 -2.49
N LEU A 285 14.65 24.63 -2.95
CA LEU A 285 14.45 25.20 -4.28
C LEU A 285 14.81 24.19 -5.38
N LEU A 286 15.92 23.49 -5.23
CA LEU A 286 16.31 22.41 -6.14
C LEU A 286 15.22 21.32 -6.21
N HIS A 287 14.64 20.97 -5.07
CA HIS A 287 13.53 20.04 -5.01
C HIS A 287 12.32 20.52 -5.84
N TYR A 288 11.86 21.76 -5.64
CA TYR A 288 10.74 22.32 -6.41
C TYR A 288 11.02 22.38 -7.91
N ILE A 289 12.23 22.72 -8.32
CA ILE A 289 12.64 22.74 -9.72
C ILE A 289 12.60 21.31 -10.30
N ASN A 290 13.11 20.32 -9.61
CA ASN A 290 13.09 18.93 -10.04
C ASN A 290 11.66 18.39 -10.17
N GLN A 291 10.76 18.71 -9.23
CA GLN A 291 9.36 18.31 -9.32
C GLN A 291 8.64 19.03 -10.47
N ALA A 292 8.93 20.29 -10.72
CA ALA A 292 8.37 21.02 -11.85
C ALA A 292 8.84 20.45 -13.21
N LEU A 293 10.11 20.09 -13.33
CA LEU A 293 10.64 19.40 -14.51
C LEU A 293 9.96 18.06 -14.72
N ARG A 294 9.84 17.24 -13.68
CA ARG A 294 9.17 15.96 -13.72
C ARG A 294 7.68 16.11 -14.10
N ALA A 295 6.99 17.08 -13.52
CA ALA A 295 5.58 17.36 -13.84
C ALA A 295 5.40 17.75 -15.32
N ASN A 296 6.28 18.61 -15.86
CA ASN A 296 6.13 19.13 -17.22
C ASN A 296 6.54 18.13 -18.30
N TYR A 297 7.60 17.36 -18.09
CA TYR A 297 8.22 16.55 -19.16
C TYR A 297 8.03 15.04 -18.98
N SER A 298 7.83 14.54 -17.77
CA SER A 298 7.64 13.11 -17.52
C SER A 298 6.18 12.71 -17.33
N MET A 299 5.34 13.62 -16.74
CA MET A 299 3.94 13.31 -16.43
C MET A 299 3.00 13.83 -17.51
N LYS A 300 2.13 12.94 -18.02
CA LYS A 300 1.20 13.23 -19.11
C LYS A 300 -0.25 13.23 -18.64
N ASN A 301 -0.99 14.28 -19.03
CA ASN A 301 -2.44 14.32 -18.84
C ASN A 301 -3.10 13.17 -19.64
N ASP A 302 -4.19 12.63 -19.14
CA ASP A 302 -4.96 11.48 -19.64
C ASP A 302 -4.22 10.12 -19.62
N VAL A 303 -2.95 10.09 -19.18
CA VAL A 303 -2.16 8.87 -19.00
C VAL A 303 -1.81 8.63 -17.54
N ASP A 304 -1.13 9.59 -16.93
CA ASP A 304 -0.68 9.51 -15.54
C ASP A 304 -1.69 10.16 -14.57
N TYR A 305 -2.40 11.18 -15.03
CA TYR A 305 -3.43 11.90 -14.29
C TYR A 305 -4.50 12.47 -15.24
N VAL A 306 -5.62 12.90 -14.69
CA VAL A 306 -6.66 13.68 -15.38
C VAL A 306 -7.00 14.92 -14.56
N VAL A 307 -7.46 15.98 -15.21
CA VAL A 307 -8.03 17.15 -14.54
C VAL A 307 -9.54 17.02 -14.55
N GLN A 308 -10.15 16.86 -13.38
CA GLN A 308 -11.59 16.76 -13.21
C GLN A 308 -12.07 17.64 -12.07
N ASP A 309 -13.16 18.37 -12.26
CA ASP A 309 -13.74 19.28 -11.26
C ASP A 309 -12.74 20.33 -10.71
N ASN A 310 -11.77 20.74 -11.55
CA ASN A 310 -10.69 21.67 -11.20
C ASN A 310 -9.68 21.11 -10.19
N GLU A 311 -9.54 19.78 -10.14
CA GLU A 311 -8.58 19.03 -9.32
C GLU A 311 -7.80 18.05 -10.19
N VAL A 312 -6.53 17.80 -9.83
CA VAL A 312 -5.71 16.74 -10.44
C VAL A 312 -6.10 15.41 -9.80
N VAL A 313 -6.46 14.44 -10.62
CA VAL A 313 -6.81 13.08 -10.17
C VAL A 313 -5.85 12.08 -10.80
N ILE A 314 -5.19 11.29 -9.99
CA ILE A 314 -4.23 10.28 -10.45
C ILE A 314 -4.94 9.17 -11.23
N VAL A 315 -4.33 8.70 -12.31
CA VAL A 315 -4.71 7.47 -13.01
C VAL A 315 -3.77 6.35 -12.59
N ASP A 316 -4.30 5.30 -12.04
CA ASP A 316 -3.50 4.10 -11.76
C ASP A 316 -3.07 3.43 -13.06
N GLN A 317 -1.78 3.39 -13.32
CA GLN A 317 -1.22 2.81 -14.55
C GLN A 317 -1.49 1.31 -14.70
N PHE A 318 -1.76 0.59 -13.61
CA PHE A 318 -2.03 -0.84 -13.63
C PHE A 318 -3.50 -1.17 -13.83
N THR A 319 -4.37 -0.42 -13.15
CA THR A 319 -5.81 -0.67 -13.20
C THR A 319 -6.53 0.26 -14.15
N GLY A 320 -5.90 1.36 -14.58
CA GLY A 320 -6.54 2.43 -15.32
C GLY A 320 -7.63 3.17 -14.52
N ARG A 321 -7.67 2.98 -13.20
CA ARG A 321 -8.67 3.56 -12.31
C ARG A 321 -8.30 4.97 -11.91
N LEU A 322 -9.32 5.84 -11.81
CA LEU A 322 -9.14 7.17 -11.23
C LEU A 322 -9.03 7.05 -9.71
N MET A 323 -7.91 7.48 -9.18
CA MET A 323 -7.62 7.45 -7.75
C MET A 323 -8.01 8.79 -7.11
N LYS A 324 -9.30 9.02 -6.93
CA LYS A 324 -9.78 10.24 -6.26
C LYS A 324 -9.33 10.28 -4.81
N GLY A 325 -8.74 11.41 -4.40
CA GLY A 325 -8.25 11.62 -3.04
C GLY A 325 -6.84 11.09 -2.77
N ARG A 326 -6.16 10.49 -3.77
CA ARG A 326 -4.71 10.27 -3.76
C ARG A 326 -3.99 11.50 -4.29
N ALA A 327 -2.81 11.74 -3.72
CA ALA A 327 -1.86 12.71 -4.23
C ALA A 327 -0.53 12.00 -4.53
N TYR A 328 0.20 12.49 -5.52
CA TYR A 328 1.61 12.12 -5.67
C TYR A 328 2.39 12.66 -4.48
N SER A 329 3.36 11.90 -4.00
CA SER A 329 4.25 12.30 -2.91
C SER A 329 5.26 13.38 -3.35
N ASP A 330 5.96 13.89 -2.38
CA ASP A 330 7.17 14.71 -2.54
C ASP A 330 6.93 15.99 -3.38
N GLY A 331 5.76 16.62 -3.26
CA GLY A 331 5.46 17.85 -3.97
C GLY A 331 5.15 17.68 -5.46
N LEU A 332 5.22 16.47 -6.03
CA LEU A 332 4.93 16.24 -7.45
C LEU A 332 3.47 16.57 -7.79
N HIS A 333 2.52 16.29 -6.87
CA HIS A 333 1.12 16.61 -7.08
C HIS A 333 0.91 18.12 -7.24
N GLN A 334 1.49 18.90 -6.33
CA GLN A 334 1.47 20.36 -6.38
C GLN A 334 2.15 20.92 -7.63
N ALA A 335 3.23 20.29 -8.07
CA ALA A 335 3.91 20.66 -9.31
C ALA A 335 3.02 20.39 -10.55
N ILE A 336 2.23 19.31 -10.55
CA ILE A 336 1.24 19.04 -11.61
C ILE A 336 0.07 20.03 -11.53
N GLU A 337 -0.41 20.36 -10.33
CA GLU A 337 -1.44 21.40 -10.13
C GLU A 337 -0.96 22.77 -10.66
N ALA A 338 0.31 23.12 -10.41
CA ALA A 338 0.93 24.33 -10.96
C ALA A 338 1.01 24.28 -12.49
N LYS A 339 1.42 23.14 -13.07
CA LYS A 339 1.49 22.91 -14.51
C LYS A 339 0.14 23.11 -15.20
N GLU A 340 -0.94 22.54 -14.63
CA GLU A 340 -2.30 22.58 -15.17
C GLU A 340 -3.06 23.88 -14.81
N GLY A 341 -2.50 24.73 -13.96
CA GLY A 341 -3.08 25.99 -13.54
C GLY A 341 -4.35 25.83 -12.68
N VAL A 342 -4.49 24.69 -12.02
CA VAL A 342 -5.56 24.46 -11.03
C VAL A 342 -5.13 24.98 -9.65
N PRO A 343 -6.07 25.16 -8.68
CA PRO A 343 -5.68 25.54 -7.33
C PRO A 343 -4.67 24.58 -6.74
N ILE A 344 -3.53 25.09 -6.29
CA ILE A 344 -2.47 24.29 -5.65
C ILE A 344 -2.92 23.97 -4.23
N ASN A 345 -3.05 22.69 -3.94
CA ASN A 345 -3.30 22.20 -2.59
C ASN A 345 -2.08 22.47 -1.71
N GLN A 346 -2.35 22.80 -0.44
CA GLN A 346 -1.26 23.01 0.52
C GLN A 346 -0.48 21.73 0.72
N GLU A 347 0.83 21.87 0.74
CA GLU A 347 1.73 20.76 1.05
C GLU A 347 1.50 20.32 2.50
N THR A 348 1.36 19.02 2.70
CA THR A 348 1.09 18.45 4.01
C THR A 348 2.31 17.66 4.49
N LYS A 349 2.63 17.76 5.78
CA LYS A 349 3.67 16.94 6.40
C LYS A 349 3.22 15.49 6.50
N THR A 350 4.14 14.55 6.30
CA THR A 350 3.89 13.13 6.56
C THR A 350 3.81 12.90 8.08
N LEU A 351 2.67 12.42 8.54
CA LEU A 351 2.43 12.11 9.96
C LEU A 351 2.80 10.66 10.30
N ALA A 352 2.47 9.74 9.40
CA ALA A 352 2.78 8.33 9.54
C ALA A 352 2.91 7.67 8.16
N THR A 353 3.79 6.70 8.05
CA THR A 353 4.00 5.94 6.80
C THR A 353 4.39 4.50 7.12
N ILE A 354 4.01 3.57 6.23
CA ILE A 354 4.47 2.18 6.24
C ILE A 354 4.39 1.60 4.83
N THR A 355 5.36 0.76 4.45
CA THR A 355 5.26 -0.03 3.21
C THR A 355 4.36 -1.25 3.42
N PHE A 356 3.71 -1.73 2.35
CA PHE A 356 2.96 -2.98 2.42
C PHE A 356 3.84 -4.16 2.82
N GLN A 357 5.10 -4.17 2.36
CA GLN A 357 6.06 -5.21 2.71
C GLN A 357 6.24 -5.31 4.22
N ASN A 358 6.52 -4.20 4.90
CA ASN A 358 6.73 -4.19 6.34
C ASN A 358 5.43 -4.45 7.11
N LEU A 359 4.30 -3.91 6.65
CA LEU A 359 2.99 -4.18 7.25
C LEU A 359 2.67 -5.68 7.27
N PHE A 360 2.79 -6.37 6.12
CA PHE A 360 2.43 -7.78 6.04
C PHE A 360 3.45 -8.71 6.70
N ARG A 361 4.71 -8.30 6.82
CA ARG A 361 5.74 -9.02 7.61
C ARG A 361 5.45 -9.03 9.13
N MET A 362 4.61 -8.13 9.62
CA MET A 362 4.20 -8.10 11.03
C MET A 362 3.23 -9.23 11.40
N TYR A 363 2.56 -9.85 10.43
CA TYR A 363 1.71 -11.01 10.72
C TYR A 363 2.56 -12.20 11.16
N LYS A 364 2.11 -12.89 12.23
CA LYS A 364 2.78 -14.12 12.69
C LYS A 364 2.78 -15.22 11.65
N LYS A 365 1.72 -15.24 10.83
CA LYS A 365 1.57 -16.18 9.72
C LYS A 365 0.97 -15.43 8.54
N LEU A 366 1.60 -15.58 7.38
CA LEU A 366 1.17 -14.97 6.13
C LEU A 366 1.02 -16.04 5.08
N SER A 367 -0.02 -15.94 4.27
CA SER A 367 -0.24 -16.80 3.11
C SER A 367 -1.09 -16.08 2.07
N GLY A 368 -1.23 -16.67 0.91
CA GLY A 368 -2.06 -16.06 -0.12
C GLY A 368 -2.47 -17.02 -1.22
N MET A 369 -3.25 -16.49 -2.14
CA MET A 369 -3.71 -17.22 -3.32
C MET A 369 -3.80 -16.27 -4.51
N THR A 370 -3.47 -16.77 -5.69
CA THR A 370 -3.63 -16.07 -6.97
C THR A 370 -3.57 -17.06 -8.13
N GLY A 371 -3.85 -16.61 -9.34
CA GLY A 371 -3.67 -17.41 -10.56
C GLY A 371 -2.29 -17.34 -11.19
N THR A 372 -1.37 -16.50 -10.67
CA THR A 372 -0.19 -16.04 -11.41
C THR A 372 1.00 -15.64 -10.52
N ALA A 373 1.33 -16.39 -9.48
CA ALA A 373 2.43 -16.05 -8.57
C ALA A 373 3.82 -16.58 -9.00
N LYS A 374 3.86 -17.68 -9.76
CA LYS A 374 5.11 -18.44 -10.02
C LYS A 374 6.22 -17.62 -10.67
N THR A 375 5.85 -16.61 -11.45
CA THR A 375 6.83 -15.71 -12.08
C THR A 375 7.60 -14.85 -11.09
N GLU A 376 7.02 -14.57 -9.92
CA GLU A 376 7.55 -13.73 -8.85
C GLU A 376 7.94 -14.54 -7.59
N GLU A 377 8.09 -15.87 -7.71
CA GLU A 377 8.37 -16.76 -6.58
C GLU A 377 9.63 -16.37 -5.80
N GLU A 378 10.65 -15.88 -6.47
CA GLU A 378 11.89 -15.43 -5.85
C GLU A 378 11.64 -14.23 -4.91
N GLU A 379 10.80 -13.29 -5.31
CA GLU A 379 10.44 -12.13 -4.51
C GLU A 379 9.58 -12.55 -3.30
N PHE A 380 8.57 -13.38 -3.50
CA PHE A 380 7.75 -13.90 -2.40
C PHE A 380 8.56 -14.65 -1.35
N ARG A 381 9.53 -15.44 -1.79
CA ARG A 381 10.41 -16.17 -0.88
C ARG A 381 11.36 -15.25 -0.12
N ASN A 382 11.98 -14.28 -0.81
CA ASN A 382 13.04 -13.46 -0.22
C ASN A 382 12.48 -12.38 0.72
N ILE A 383 11.31 -11.82 0.42
CA ILE A 383 10.71 -10.74 1.20
C ILE A 383 9.76 -11.28 2.27
N TYR A 384 8.89 -12.23 1.90
CA TYR A 384 7.79 -12.68 2.75
C TYR A 384 7.94 -14.10 3.28
N ASN A 385 9.03 -14.79 2.90
CA ASN A 385 9.31 -16.21 3.26
C ASN A 385 8.17 -17.17 2.85
N MET A 386 7.51 -16.90 1.72
CA MET A 386 6.44 -17.72 1.16
C MET A 386 6.91 -18.44 -0.10
N TYR A 387 6.63 -19.73 -0.20
CA TYR A 387 6.83 -20.50 -1.44
C TYR A 387 5.55 -20.49 -2.27
N VAL A 388 5.72 -20.58 -3.59
CA VAL A 388 4.59 -20.69 -4.51
C VAL A 388 4.37 -22.17 -4.86
N ILE A 389 3.21 -22.68 -4.52
CA ILE A 389 2.79 -24.06 -4.81
C ILE A 389 1.78 -24.02 -5.97
N GLU A 390 2.17 -24.53 -7.13
CA GLU A 390 1.28 -24.65 -8.28
C GLU A 390 0.28 -25.79 -8.06
N ILE A 391 -0.98 -25.45 -7.85
CA ILE A 391 -2.06 -26.41 -7.67
C ILE A 391 -2.58 -26.85 -9.05
N PRO A 392 -2.70 -28.16 -9.32
CA PRO A 392 -3.25 -28.63 -10.58
C PRO A 392 -4.69 -28.18 -10.78
N THR A 393 -5.12 -28.01 -12.02
CA THR A 393 -6.51 -27.66 -12.34
C THR A 393 -7.44 -28.85 -12.15
N ASN A 394 -8.68 -28.60 -11.72
CA ASN A 394 -9.69 -29.65 -11.53
C ASN A 394 -10.04 -30.39 -12.84
N LYS A 395 -10.04 -29.65 -13.96
CA LYS A 395 -10.18 -30.20 -15.30
C LYS A 395 -9.05 -29.68 -16.20
N ASP A 396 -8.66 -30.45 -17.21
CA ASP A 396 -7.61 -30.05 -18.14
C ASP A 396 -8.00 -28.76 -18.89
N VAL A 397 -7.00 -27.89 -19.07
CA VAL A 397 -7.16 -26.64 -19.84
C VAL A 397 -7.11 -26.98 -21.34
N ILE A 398 -8.24 -26.85 -22.00
CA ILE A 398 -8.37 -27.08 -23.47
C ILE A 398 -8.37 -25.79 -24.29
N ARG A 399 -8.18 -24.65 -23.65
CA ARG A 399 -8.04 -23.33 -24.27
C ARG A 399 -6.86 -23.29 -25.23
N ILE A 400 -7.05 -22.65 -26.37
CA ILE A 400 -6.03 -22.43 -27.40
C ILE A 400 -5.37 -21.06 -27.15
N ASP A 401 -4.09 -21.08 -26.75
CA ASP A 401 -3.28 -19.88 -26.66
C ASP A 401 -2.49 -19.67 -27.95
N ALA A 402 -3.04 -18.85 -28.86
CA ALA A 402 -2.44 -18.61 -30.18
C ALA A 402 -1.17 -17.74 -30.04
N PRO A 403 -0.20 -17.91 -30.98
CA PRO A 403 0.99 -17.07 -31.03
C PRO A 403 0.66 -15.60 -31.25
N ASP A 404 1.54 -14.72 -30.77
CA ASP A 404 1.40 -13.28 -30.97
C ASP A 404 1.44 -12.90 -32.44
N LEU A 405 0.60 -11.93 -32.82
CA LEU A 405 0.60 -11.28 -34.11
C LEU A 405 1.36 -9.95 -33.96
N VAL A 406 2.51 -9.84 -34.65
CA VAL A 406 3.37 -8.67 -34.57
C VAL A 406 3.27 -7.82 -35.82
N TYR A 407 2.98 -6.52 -35.62
CA TYR A 407 2.79 -5.53 -36.67
C TYR A 407 3.87 -4.45 -36.63
N ALA A 408 4.19 -3.86 -37.79
CA ALA A 408 5.16 -2.78 -37.87
C ALA A 408 4.62 -1.47 -37.26
N THR A 409 3.32 -1.21 -37.39
CA THR A 409 2.66 0.04 -37.00
C THR A 409 1.46 -0.22 -36.08
N LYS A 410 1.09 0.77 -35.25
CA LYS A 410 -0.13 0.71 -34.40
C LYS A 410 -1.40 0.69 -35.26
N GLU A 411 -1.40 1.40 -36.40
CA GLU A 411 -2.54 1.48 -37.30
C GLU A 411 -2.87 0.13 -37.94
N ALA A 412 -1.86 -0.59 -38.45
CA ALA A 412 -2.01 -1.94 -39.00
C ALA A 412 -2.55 -2.91 -37.93
N LYS A 413 -2.02 -2.82 -36.70
CA LYS A 413 -2.48 -3.60 -35.58
C LYS A 413 -3.97 -3.37 -35.27
N TYR A 414 -4.40 -2.12 -35.18
CA TYR A 414 -5.81 -1.81 -34.87
C TYR A 414 -6.76 -2.25 -35.96
N LYS A 415 -6.41 -2.06 -37.26
CA LYS A 415 -7.20 -2.59 -38.38
C LYS A 415 -7.38 -4.11 -38.28
N ALA A 416 -6.31 -4.82 -37.98
CA ALA A 416 -6.35 -6.27 -37.83
C ALA A 416 -7.22 -6.71 -36.64
N ILE A 417 -7.14 -6.02 -35.49
CA ILE A 417 -8.01 -6.27 -34.34
C ILE A 417 -9.48 -6.12 -34.73
N ILE A 418 -9.85 -5.03 -35.38
CA ILE A 418 -11.25 -4.79 -35.79
C ILE A 418 -11.75 -5.87 -36.77
N SER A 419 -10.92 -6.25 -37.72
CA SER A 419 -11.24 -7.33 -38.69
C SER A 419 -11.45 -8.67 -37.99
N PHE A 420 -10.57 -9.00 -37.06
CA PHE A 420 -10.66 -10.23 -36.26
C PHE A 420 -11.90 -10.24 -35.33
N VAL A 421 -12.19 -9.13 -34.67
CA VAL A 421 -13.39 -9.00 -33.81
C VAL A 421 -14.66 -9.13 -34.65
N LYS A 422 -14.69 -8.54 -35.85
CA LYS A 422 -15.82 -8.64 -36.77
C LYS A 422 -16.11 -10.08 -37.15
N GLU A 423 -15.08 -10.85 -37.55
CA GLU A 423 -15.21 -12.29 -37.86
C GLU A 423 -15.82 -13.09 -36.71
N ARG A 424 -15.32 -12.87 -35.50
CA ARG A 424 -15.82 -13.57 -34.26
C ARG A 424 -17.25 -13.14 -33.94
N TYR A 425 -17.57 -11.86 -34.06
CA TYR A 425 -18.91 -11.34 -33.82
C TYR A 425 -19.92 -11.93 -34.80
N GLU A 426 -19.56 -12.01 -36.10
CA GLU A 426 -20.42 -12.61 -37.12
C GLU A 426 -20.64 -14.13 -36.89
N SER A 427 -19.63 -14.84 -36.39
CA SER A 427 -19.76 -16.25 -35.98
C SER A 427 -20.57 -16.47 -34.70
N GLY A 428 -20.90 -15.41 -33.97
CA GLY A 428 -21.67 -15.50 -32.72
C GLY A 428 -20.81 -15.68 -31.47
N GLN A 429 -19.47 -15.81 -31.59
CA GLN A 429 -18.55 -16.02 -30.49
C GLN A 429 -18.37 -14.73 -29.67
N PRO A 430 -18.47 -14.77 -28.34
CA PRO A 430 -18.19 -13.61 -27.49
C PRO A 430 -16.71 -13.24 -27.49
N VAL A 431 -16.42 -11.93 -27.46
CA VAL A 431 -15.05 -11.40 -27.50
C VAL A 431 -14.80 -10.45 -26.33
N LEU A 432 -13.72 -10.71 -25.60
CA LEU A 432 -13.17 -9.79 -24.61
C LEU A 432 -11.86 -9.18 -25.12
N ILE A 433 -11.82 -7.86 -25.22
CA ILE A 433 -10.68 -7.08 -25.69
C ILE A 433 -9.98 -6.46 -24.47
N GLY A 434 -8.77 -6.95 -24.17
CA GLY A 434 -7.92 -6.39 -23.12
C GLY A 434 -7.08 -5.22 -23.64
N THR A 435 -7.14 -4.08 -22.93
CA THR A 435 -6.33 -2.88 -23.23
C THR A 435 -5.54 -2.48 -21.98
N ILE A 436 -4.40 -1.81 -22.16
CA ILE A 436 -3.60 -1.30 -21.03
C ILE A 436 -4.12 0.08 -20.60
N ALA A 437 -4.30 0.99 -21.54
CA ALA A 437 -4.68 2.36 -21.29
C ALA A 437 -6.14 2.66 -21.62
N ILE A 438 -6.72 3.65 -20.93
CA ILE A 438 -8.08 4.15 -21.20
C ILE A 438 -8.15 4.71 -22.62
N GLU A 439 -7.13 5.41 -23.08
CA GLU A 439 -7.04 5.97 -24.44
C GLU A 439 -7.14 4.87 -25.52
N THR A 440 -6.40 3.77 -25.35
CA THR A 440 -6.48 2.62 -26.27
C THR A 440 -7.89 2.02 -26.24
N SER A 441 -8.52 1.96 -25.06
CA SER A 441 -9.89 1.50 -24.91
C SER A 441 -10.89 2.37 -25.69
N GLU A 442 -10.77 3.70 -25.55
CA GLU A 442 -11.62 4.67 -26.25
C GLU A 442 -11.37 4.68 -27.76
N LEU A 443 -10.10 4.56 -28.19
CA LEU A 443 -9.74 4.45 -29.61
C LEU A 443 -10.38 3.21 -30.25
N ILE A 444 -10.24 2.04 -29.62
CA ILE A 444 -10.83 0.79 -30.11
C ILE A 444 -12.36 0.88 -30.11
N SER A 445 -12.96 1.48 -29.08
CA SER A 445 -14.41 1.74 -29.04
C SER A 445 -14.86 2.57 -30.23
N ASN A 446 -14.15 3.63 -30.58
CA ASN A 446 -14.48 4.46 -31.75
C ASN A 446 -14.34 3.69 -33.07
N LEU A 447 -13.31 2.86 -33.19
CA LEU A 447 -13.12 2.02 -34.40
C LEU A 447 -14.23 0.95 -34.52
N LEU A 448 -14.65 0.32 -33.42
CA LEU A 448 -15.77 -0.64 -33.42
C LEU A 448 -17.10 0.04 -33.76
N LYS A 449 -17.35 1.28 -33.31
CA LYS A 449 -18.52 2.07 -33.69
C LYS A 449 -18.52 2.34 -35.19
N GLN A 450 -17.38 2.72 -35.78
CA GLN A 450 -17.24 2.91 -37.24
C GLN A 450 -17.49 1.62 -38.01
N ALA A 451 -17.11 0.46 -37.45
CA ALA A 451 -17.37 -0.86 -38.03
C ALA A 451 -18.80 -1.38 -37.76
N HIS A 452 -19.67 -0.60 -37.07
CA HIS A 452 -21.02 -0.94 -36.68
C HIS A 452 -21.11 -2.22 -35.79
N ILE A 453 -20.13 -2.45 -34.93
CA ILE A 453 -20.09 -3.58 -33.99
C ILE A 453 -20.58 -3.08 -32.63
N PRO A 454 -21.73 -3.55 -32.11
CA PRO A 454 -22.19 -3.24 -30.76
C PRO A 454 -21.20 -3.75 -29.74
N HIS A 455 -20.85 -2.93 -28.75
CA HIS A 455 -19.91 -3.31 -27.72
C HIS A 455 -20.13 -2.53 -26.40
N GLU A 456 -19.66 -3.08 -25.31
CA GLU A 456 -19.60 -2.42 -23.99
C GLU A 456 -18.15 -2.07 -23.66
N VAL A 457 -17.96 -0.98 -22.90
CA VAL A 457 -16.64 -0.54 -22.43
C VAL A 457 -16.60 -0.57 -20.92
N LEU A 458 -15.69 -1.35 -20.40
CA LEU A 458 -15.42 -1.51 -18.96
C LEU A 458 -14.07 -0.84 -18.64
N ASN A 459 -14.14 0.39 -18.19
CA ASN A 459 -12.98 1.16 -17.76
C ASN A 459 -13.31 1.92 -16.46
N ALA A 460 -12.33 2.61 -15.91
CA ALA A 460 -12.46 3.34 -14.65
C ALA A 460 -13.58 4.40 -14.61
N LYS A 461 -14.05 4.87 -15.77
CA LYS A 461 -15.15 5.84 -15.85
C LYS A 461 -16.53 5.21 -15.61
N ASN A 462 -16.66 3.87 -15.71
CA ASN A 462 -17.94 3.14 -15.73
C ASN A 462 -18.14 2.14 -14.56
N HIS A 463 -17.48 2.35 -13.43
CA HIS A 463 -17.50 1.43 -12.28
C HIS A 463 -18.89 1.03 -11.77
N ALA A 464 -19.84 1.96 -11.74
CA ALA A 464 -21.17 1.69 -11.20
C ALA A 464 -21.95 0.57 -11.94
N ARG A 465 -21.53 0.22 -13.19
CA ARG A 465 -22.16 -0.81 -14.02
C ARG A 465 -21.26 -2.04 -14.24
N GLU A 466 -20.15 -2.14 -13.53
CA GLU A 466 -19.15 -3.18 -13.74
C GLU A 466 -19.74 -4.59 -13.64
N ALA A 467 -20.49 -4.88 -12.59
CA ALA A 467 -21.09 -6.21 -12.38
C ALA A 467 -22.11 -6.57 -13.47
N GLU A 468 -22.90 -5.59 -13.94
CA GLU A 468 -23.87 -5.79 -15.02
C GLU A 468 -23.14 -6.10 -16.36
N ILE A 469 -22.11 -5.36 -16.69
CA ILE A 469 -21.32 -5.55 -17.91
C ILE A 469 -20.66 -6.93 -17.91
N ILE A 470 -20.04 -7.31 -16.78
CA ILE A 470 -19.35 -8.60 -16.64
C ILE A 470 -20.31 -9.77 -16.82
N SER A 471 -21.55 -9.69 -16.30
CA SER A 471 -22.55 -10.74 -16.47
C SER A 471 -22.92 -10.98 -17.94
N LYS A 472 -22.74 -9.98 -18.80
CA LYS A 472 -23.03 -10.03 -20.25
C LYS A 472 -21.88 -10.53 -21.12
N ILE A 473 -20.62 -10.56 -20.59
CA ILE A 473 -19.44 -10.94 -21.38
C ILE A 473 -19.59 -12.34 -22.01
N GLY A 474 -20.19 -13.28 -21.28
CA GLY A 474 -20.38 -14.66 -21.72
C GLY A 474 -21.60 -14.89 -22.62
N THR A 475 -22.30 -13.84 -23.08
CA THR A 475 -23.48 -13.98 -23.95
C THR A 475 -23.11 -13.96 -25.44
N GLN A 476 -23.99 -14.54 -26.28
CA GLN A 476 -23.76 -14.63 -27.72
C GLN A 476 -23.59 -13.23 -28.34
N LYS A 477 -22.60 -13.09 -29.25
CA LYS A 477 -22.27 -11.84 -29.93
C LYS A 477 -21.89 -10.69 -29.00
N SER A 478 -21.54 -10.96 -27.72
CA SER A 478 -21.05 -9.90 -26.85
C SER A 478 -19.62 -9.49 -27.24
N VAL A 479 -19.38 -8.18 -27.32
CA VAL A 479 -18.03 -7.61 -27.48
C VAL A 479 -17.82 -6.66 -26.32
N THR A 480 -16.80 -6.91 -25.50
CA THR A 480 -16.49 -6.08 -24.34
C THR A 480 -15.03 -5.65 -24.41
N ILE A 481 -14.80 -4.35 -24.28
CA ILE A 481 -13.46 -3.78 -24.10
C ILE A 481 -13.25 -3.62 -22.59
N ALA A 482 -12.17 -4.17 -22.08
CA ALA A 482 -11.84 -4.03 -20.66
C ALA A 482 -10.40 -3.58 -20.46
N THR A 483 -10.17 -2.59 -19.58
CA THR A 483 -8.84 -2.31 -19.07
C THR A 483 -8.41 -3.40 -18.07
N ASN A 484 -7.11 -3.52 -17.82
CA ASN A 484 -6.44 -4.68 -17.21
C ASN A 484 -7.12 -5.34 -16.03
N MET A 485 -7.66 -4.58 -15.12
CA MET A 485 -8.15 -5.08 -13.82
C MET A 485 -9.66 -5.11 -13.71
N ALA A 486 -10.38 -4.56 -14.69
CA ALA A 486 -11.82 -4.56 -14.68
C ALA A 486 -12.38 -5.99 -14.67
N GLY A 487 -13.26 -6.30 -13.72
CA GLY A 487 -13.84 -7.62 -13.53
C GLY A 487 -12.94 -8.65 -12.85
N ARG A 488 -11.85 -8.26 -12.19
CA ARG A 488 -11.03 -9.18 -11.39
C ARG A 488 -11.83 -9.74 -10.22
N GLY A 489 -11.63 -11.02 -9.89
CA GLY A 489 -12.39 -11.69 -8.82
C GLY A 489 -13.84 -12.10 -9.20
N THR A 490 -14.28 -11.83 -10.45
CA THR A 490 -15.60 -12.24 -10.92
C THR A 490 -15.51 -13.34 -11.97
N ASP A 491 -16.47 -14.25 -11.95
CA ASP A 491 -16.52 -15.36 -12.89
C ASP A 491 -17.41 -15.04 -14.10
N ILE A 492 -16.95 -15.45 -15.30
CA ILE A 492 -17.69 -15.32 -16.56
C ILE A 492 -18.34 -16.68 -16.86
N LYS A 493 -19.65 -16.77 -16.64
CA LYS A 493 -20.40 -17.99 -16.92
C LYS A 493 -20.72 -18.09 -18.42
N LEU A 494 -20.47 -19.26 -19.02
CA LEU A 494 -20.76 -19.56 -20.40
C LEU A 494 -21.94 -20.52 -20.52
N SER A 495 -22.85 -20.28 -21.47
CA SER A 495 -23.88 -21.23 -21.85
C SER A 495 -23.29 -22.36 -22.72
N ASP A 496 -24.00 -23.48 -22.80
CA ASP A 496 -23.57 -24.60 -23.65
C ASP A 496 -23.49 -24.23 -25.13
N GLU A 497 -24.35 -23.31 -25.59
CA GLU A 497 -24.28 -22.77 -26.97
C GLU A 497 -22.94 -22.06 -27.22
N ILE A 498 -22.48 -21.27 -26.27
CA ILE A 498 -21.18 -20.55 -26.38
C ILE A 498 -20.02 -21.52 -26.29
N ARG A 499 -20.10 -22.57 -25.46
CA ARG A 499 -19.09 -23.64 -25.42
C ARG A 499 -18.96 -24.31 -26.79
N ASN A 500 -20.06 -24.58 -27.48
CA ASN A 500 -20.07 -25.17 -28.81
C ASN A 500 -19.50 -24.22 -29.90
N LEU A 501 -19.58 -22.90 -29.70
CA LEU A 501 -18.97 -21.89 -30.57
C LEU A 501 -17.46 -21.69 -30.31
N GLY A 502 -16.85 -22.47 -29.42
CA GLY A 502 -15.44 -22.38 -29.07
C GLY A 502 -15.14 -21.53 -27.83
N GLY A 503 -16.17 -21.20 -27.05
CA GLY A 503 -16.06 -20.48 -25.78
C GLY A 503 -15.74 -19.00 -25.95
N LEU A 504 -15.22 -18.38 -24.88
CA LEU A 504 -14.86 -16.96 -24.88
C LEU A 504 -13.55 -16.75 -25.65
N CYS A 505 -13.57 -15.80 -26.60
CA CYS A 505 -12.36 -15.30 -27.27
C CYS A 505 -11.81 -14.11 -26.50
N VAL A 506 -10.54 -14.19 -26.09
CA VAL A 506 -9.84 -13.09 -25.40
C VAL A 506 -8.70 -12.59 -26.27
N ILE A 507 -8.68 -11.31 -26.55
CA ILE A 507 -7.59 -10.68 -27.28
C ILE A 507 -6.93 -9.59 -26.45
N GLY A 508 -5.59 -9.55 -26.45
CA GLY A 508 -4.81 -8.47 -25.90
C GLY A 508 -4.37 -7.52 -27.01
N THR A 509 -4.57 -6.22 -26.83
CA THR A 509 -4.20 -5.20 -27.83
C THR A 509 -2.73 -4.86 -27.79
N GLU A 510 -2.03 -5.27 -26.76
CA GLU A 510 -0.59 -5.13 -26.53
C GLU A 510 -0.15 -6.04 -25.39
N ARG A 511 1.15 -6.23 -25.21
CA ARG A 511 1.71 -6.96 -24.08
C ARG A 511 1.93 -6.02 -22.92
N HIS A 512 1.54 -6.49 -21.74
CA HIS A 512 1.77 -5.77 -20.49
C HIS A 512 3.24 -5.79 -20.07
N GLU A 513 3.60 -4.92 -19.14
CA GLU A 513 4.94 -4.88 -18.53
C GLU A 513 5.31 -6.19 -17.83
N SER A 514 4.33 -6.93 -17.30
CA SER A 514 4.53 -8.21 -16.63
C SER A 514 3.79 -9.34 -17.35
N ARG A 515 4.49 -10.49 -17.52
CA ARG A 515 3.92 -11.73 -18.06
C ARG A 515 2.75 -12.23 -17.22
N ARG A 516 2.76 -11.94 -15.95
CA ARG A 516 1.71 -12.29 -14.99
C ARG A 516 0.38 -11.66 -15.38
N ILE A 517 0.36 -10.39 -15.73
CA ILE A 517 -0.87 -9.67 -16.16
C ILE A 517 -1.39 -10.25 -17.47
N ASP A 518 -0.52 -10.59 -18.42
CA ASP A 518 -0.91 -11.29 -19.63
C ASP A 518 -1.59 -12.63 -19.34
N ASN A 519 -1.05 -13.40 -18.39
CA ASN A 519 -1.63 -14.68 -17.96
C ASN A 519 -2.98 -14.50 -17.25
N GLN A 520 -3.16 -13.43 -16.48
CA GLN A 520 -4.47 -13.08 -15.88
C GLN A 520 -5.50 -12.76 -16.96
N LEU A 521 -5.12 -12.02 -18.02
CA LEU A 521 -6.01 -11.75 -19.14
C LEU A 521 -6.39 -13.04 -19.86
N ARG A 522 -5.42 -13.91 -20.20
CA ARG A 522 -5.69 -15.23 -20.77
C ARG A 522 -6.58 -16.09 -19.89
N GLY A 523 -6.39 -16.04 -18.58
CA GLY A 523 -7.18 -16.78 -17.58
C GLY A 523 -8.66 -16.36 -17.48
N ARG A 524 -9.09 -15.33 -18.23
CA ARG A 524 -10.50 -14.99 -18.38
C ARG A 524 -11.28 -16.02 -19.20
N SER A 525 -10.59 -16.79 -20.04
CA SER A 525 -11.13 -17.81 -20.94
C SER A 525 -10.60 -19.21 -20.61
N GLY A 526 -11.33 -20.24 -20.97
CA GLY A 526 -10.92 -21.64 -20.79
C GLY A 526 -10.90 -22.08 -19.35
N ARG A 527 -11.93 -21.75 -18.58
CA ARG A 527 -12.10 -22.12 -17.15
C ARG A 527 -12.81 -23.45 -17.00
N GLN A 528 -12.46 -24.25 -16.00
CA GLN A 528 -13.11 -25.52 -15.65
C GLN A 528 -13.33 -26.46 -16.86
N GLY A 529 -12.32 -26.53 -17.76
CA GLY A 529 -12.38 -27.36 -18.95
C GLY A 529 -13.26 -26.81 -20.07
N ASP A 530 -13.70 -25.55 -20.00
CA ASP A 530 -14.38 -24.87 -21.10
C ASP A 530 -13.43 -24.62 -22.27
N PRO A 531 -13.88 -24.69 -23.54
CA PRO A 531 -13.09 -24.22 -24.65
C PRO A 531 -12.86 -22.72 -24.57
N GLY A 532 -11.83 -22.24 -25.24
CA GLY A 532 -11.50 -20.83 -25.31
C GLY A 532 -10.39 -20.55 -26.29
N TYR A 533 -10.23 -19.28 -26.62
CA TYR A 533 -9.20 -18.81 -27.55
C TYR A 533 -8.56 -17.55 -27.01
N THR A 534 -7.24 -17.45 -27.05
CA THR A 534 -6.53 -16.23 -26.66
C THR A 534 -5.47 -15.86 -27.69
N GLN A 535 -5.32 -14.55 -27.97
CA GLN A 535 -4.30 -14.03 -28.86
C GLN A 535 -3.92 -12.60 -28.52
N PHE A 536 -2.63 -12.26 -28.66
CA PHE A 536 -2.13 -10.90 -28.50
C PHE A 536 -1.76 -10.30 -29.87
N PHE A 537 -2.16 -9.04 -30.04
CA PHE A 537 -1.82 -8.20 -31.18
C PHE A 537 -0.82 -7.16 -30.70
N VAL A 538 0.40 -7.19 -31.21
CA VAL A 538 1.52 -6.38 -30.71
C VAL A 538 2.07 -5.53 -31.85
N SER A 539 2.46 -4.29 -31.57
CA SER A 539 3.21 -3.44 -32.50
C SER A 539 4.62 -3.19 -32.00
N MET A 540 5.57 -3.02 -32.90
CA MET A 540 6.93 -2.59 -32.53
C MET A 540 6.96 -1.15 -31.99
N LYS A 541 5.86 -0.40 -32.16
CA LYS A 541 5.66 0.94 -31.61
C LYS A 541 4.86 0.94 -30.31
N ASP A 542 4.56 -0.22 -29.73
CA ASP A 542 3.98 -0.30 -28.39
C ASP A 542 5.04 0.05 -27.35
N ASP A 543 4.65 0.69 -26.27
CA ASP A 543 5.55 1.28 -25.27
C ASP A 543 6.58 0.28 -24.69
N LEU A 544 6.16 -0.96 -24.44
CA LEU A 544 7.05 -2.02 -23.99
C LEU A 544 8.19 -2.28 -25.00
N MET A 545 7.86 -2.26 -26.30
CA MET A 545 8.82 -2.52 -27.37
C MET A 545 9.73 -1.32 -27.66
N VAL A 546 9.23 -0.11 -27.49
CA VAL A 546 10.03 1.13 -27.63
C VAL A 546 11.06 1.22 -26.51
N ARG A 547 10.65 0.97 -25.27
CA ARG A 547 11.54 1.13 -24.10
C ARG A 547 12.55 0.00 -23.94
N PHE A 548 12.12 -1.25 -24.13
CA PHE A 548 12.87 -2.45 -23.77
C PHE A 548 13.11 -3.43 -24.92
N GLY A 549 12.58 -3.11 -26.09
CA GLY A 549 12.77 -3.88 -27.30
C GLY A 549 14.20 -3.77 -27.85
N SER A 550 14.55 -4.64 -28.80
CA SER A 550 15.84 -4.58 -29.49
C SER A 550 15.73 -3.71 -30.73
N ASP A 551 16.54 -2.67 -30.84
CA ASP A 551 16.63 -1.79 -32.03
C ASP A 551 16.86 -2.60 -33.32
N ARG A 552 17.63 -3.69 -33.26
CA ARG A 552 17.88 -4.61 -34.36
C ARG A 552 16.60 -5.22 -34.96
N ILE A 553 15.58 -5.45 -34.10
CA ILE A 553 14.31 -6.04 -34.53
C ILE A 553 13.50 -4.99 -35.28
N GLY A 554 13.48 -3.74 -34.84
CA GLY A 554 12.84 -2.62 -35.49
C GLY A 554 13.42 -2.36 -36.89
N GLU A 555 14.75 -2.36 -37.01
CA GLU A 555 15.45 -2.24 -38.29
C GLU A 555 15.17 -3.42 -39.24
N MET A 556 15.18 -4.64 -38.73
CA MET A 556 14.86 -5.83 -39.48
C MET A 556 13.44 -5.76 -40.12
N MET A 557 12.46 -5.29 -39.33
CA MET A 557 11.09 -5.14 -39.79
C MET A 557 10.94 -4.02 -40.85
N LYS A 558 11.62 -2.89 -40.67
CA LYS A 558 11.67 -1.82 -41.68
C LYS A 558 12.23 -2.34 -42.99
N ASN A 559 13.28 -3.15 -42.94
CA ASN A 559 13.94 -3.70 -44.14
C ASN A 559 13.12 -4.81 -44.87
N MET A 560 12.18 -5.46 -44.17
CA MET A 560 11.30 -6.49 -44.74
C MET A 560 10.15 -5.96 -45.60
N GLY A 561 9.86 -4.66 -45.53
CA GLY A 561 8.81 -4.04 -46.40
C GLY A 561 7.40 -4.59 -46.19
N LEU A 562 7.05 -5.06 -45.00
CA LEU A 562 5.89 -5.91 -44.71
C LEU A 562 4.52 -5.18 -44.72
N GLY A 563 4.50 -3.85 -44.83
CA GLY A 563 3.24 -3.09 -44.89
C GLY A 563 2.32 -3.39 -43.69
N ASP A 564 1.06 -3.75 -44.01
CA ASP A 564 0.03 -4.07 -42.98
C ASP A 564 0.02 -5.57 -42.55
N GLN A 565 0.97 -6.41 -43.07
CA GLN A 565 0.98 -7.85 -42.76
C GLN A 565 1.52 -8.18 -41.39
N ALA A 566 0.89 -9.14 -40.68
CA ALA A 566 1.35 -9.66 -39.40
C ALA A 566 2.50 -10.64 -39.59
N ILE A 567 3.45 -10.58 -38.69
CA ILE A 567 4.49 -11.60 -38.55
C ILE A 567 4.17 -12.51 -37.38
N GLN A 568 4.17 -13.81 -37.61
CA GLN A 568 4.20 -14.81 -36.56
C GLN A 568 5.58 -15.44 -36.53
N SER A 569 6.36 -15.18 -35.47
CA SER A 569 7.69 -15.74 -35.29
C SER A 569 7.99 -16.01 -33.83
N LYS A 570 8.50 -17.22 -33.57
CA LYS A 570 9.00 -17.59 -32.23
C LYS A 570 10.12 -16.66 -31.74
N THR A 571 10.87 -16.06 -32.64
CA THR A 571 11.95 -15.13 -32.32
C THR A 571 11.38 -13.83 -31.77
N PHE A 572 10.34 -13.27 -32.37
CA PHE A 572 9.67 -12.07 -31.88
C PHE A 572 8.99 -12.31 -30.53
N THR A 573 8.26 -13.42 -30.37
CA THR A 573 7.65 -13.78 -29.06
C THR A 573 8.71 -13.91 -27.95
N ARG A 574 9.88 -14.48 -28.26
CA ARG A 574 11.00 -14.55 -27.31
C ARG A 574 11.57 -13.18 -26.97
N SER A 575 11.68 -12.28 -27.96
CA SER A 575 12.16 -10.92 -27.74
C SER A 575 11.22 -10.12 -26.83
N ILE A 576 9.91 -10.22 -27.07
CA ILE A 576 8.90 -9.62 -26.20
C ILE A 576 9.01 -10.16 -24.79
N GLY A 577 9.12 -11.49 -24.63
CA GLY A 577 9.31 -12.10 -23.30
C GLY A 577 10.62 -11.68 -22.62
N THR A 578 11.69 -11.37 -23.37
CA THR A 578 12.93 -10.81 -22.82
C THR A 578 12.75 -9.37 -22.38
N ALA A 579 12.02 -8.56 -23.14
CA ALA A 579 11.66 -7.19 -22.76
C ALA A 579 10.86 -7.19 -21.44
N GLN A 580 9.81 -8.02 -21.33
CA GLN A 580 9.04 -8.16 -20.12
C GLN A 580 9.92 -8.56 -18.90
N LYS A 581 10.81 -9.54 -19.07
CA LYS A 581 11.73 -9.94 -17.99
C LYS A 581 12.64 -8.80 -17.50
N ARG A 582 13.06 -7.92 -18.41
CA ARG A 582 13.86 -6.75 -18.03
C ARG A 582 13.05 -5.76 -17.21
N VAL A 583 11.80 -5.52 -17.62
CA VAL A 583 10.89 -4.65 -16.86
C VAL A 583 10.59 -5.23 -15.49
N GLU A 584 10.24 -6.53 -15.43
CA GLU A 584 10.02 -7.27 -14.17
C GLU A 584 11.23 -7.13 -13.25
N GLY A 585 12.47 -7.33 -13.79
CA GLY A 585 13.71 -7.16 -13.04
C GLY A 585 13.91 -5.74 -12.50
N ASN A 586 13.75 -4.71 -13.35
CA ASN A 586 13.88 -3.31 -12.91
C ASN A 586 12.84 -2.96 -11.83
N ASN A 587 11.61 -3.44 -11.98
CA ASN A 587 10.55 -3.22 -10.99
C ASN A 587 10.85 -3.93 -9.67
N PHE A 588 11.42 -5.14 -9.73
CA PHE A 588 11.89 -5.87 -8.55
C PHE A 588 13.00 -5.08 -7.83
N ASP A 589 13.99 -4.57 -8.56
CA ASP A 589 15.08 -3.79 -7.99
C ASP A 589 14.56 -2.50 -7.31
N ILE A 590 13.59 -1.81 -7.92
CA ILE A 590 12.95 -0.63 -7.33
C ILE A 590 12.24 -1.00 -6.01
N ARG A 591 11.45 -2.08 -6.00
CA ARG A 591 10.75 -2.53 -4.77
C ARG A 591 11.73 -2.97 -3.69
N LYS A 592 12.81 -3.67 -4.07
CA LYS A 592 13.88 -4.08 -3.16
C LYS A 592 14.57 -2.87 -2.54
N GLN A 593 14.89 -1.87 -3.35
CA GLN A 593 15.50 -0.64 -2.87
C GLN A 593 14.56 0.12 -1.92
N LEU A 594 13.28 0.25 -2.30
CA LEU A 594 12.28 0.87 -1.42
C LEU A 594 12.22 0.18 -0.06
N LEU A 595 12.18 -1.16 -0.06
CA LEU A 595 12.16 -1.94 1.18
C LEU A 595 13.44 -1.74 2.01
N GLN A 596 14.62 -1.73 1.39
CA GLN A 596 15.88 -1.53 2.11
C GLN A 596 15.95 -0.18 2.83
N TYR A 597 15.45 0.89 2.20
CA TYR A 597 15.33 2.20 2.84
C TYR A 597 14.25 2.22 3.93
N ASP A 598 13.11 1.58 3.69
CA ASP A 598 12.03 1.52 4.70
C ASP A 598 12.38 0.60 5.87
N ASP A 599 13.23 -0.42 5.70
CA ASP A 599 13.69 -1.26 6.80
C ASP A 599 14.46 -0.45 7.86
N VAL A 600 15.23 0.57 7.47
CA VAL A 600 15.88 1.49 8.41
C VAL A 600 14.82 2.26 9.22
N MET A 601 13.84 2.82 8.52
CA MET A 601 12.71 3.51 9.15
C MET A 601 11.85 2.57 10.00
N ASN A 602 11.70 1.31 9.58
CA ASN A 602 10.89 0.34 10.30
C ASN A 602 11.47 -0.01 11.66
N ASN A 603 12.79 -0.18 11.76
CA ASN A 603 13.46 -0.41 13.05
C ASN A 603 13.25 0.76 14.01
N GLN A 604 13.34 1.99 13.52
CA GLN A 604 13.10 3.20 14.31
C GLN A 604 11.63 3.33 14.69
N ARG A 605 10.71 3.01 13.77
CA ARG A 605 9.26 3.01 14.00
C ARG A 605 8.86 2.03 15.10
N GLU A 606 9.42 0.81 15.08
CA GLU A 606 9.15 -0.21 16.10
C GLU A 606 9.54 0.29 17.49
N ILE A 607 10.71 0.92 17.64
CA ILE A 607 11.17 1.48 18.93
C ILE A 607 10.20 2.57 19.41
N ILE A 608 9.86 3.52 18.56
CA ILE A 608 8.97 4.63 18.92
C ILE A 608 7.55 4.14 19.24
N TYR A 609 6.99 3.26 18.40
CA TYR A 609 5.63 2.74 18.62
C TYR A 609 5.57 1.82 19.83
N GLU A 610 6.63 1.07 20.15
CA GLU A 610 6.71 0.31 21.39
C GLU A 610 6.76 1.25 22.62
N LYS A 611 7.59 2.31 22.60
CA LYS A 611 7.64 3.33 23.66
C LYS A 611 6.27 3.98 23.84
N ARG A 612 5.62 4.36 22.72
CA ARG A 612 4.28 4.95 22.70
C ARG A 612 3.21 4.01 23.27
N ASN A 613 3.25 2.76 22.88
CA ASN A 613 2.31 1.74 23.35
C ASN A 613 2.48 1.48 24.84
N LYS A 614 3.71 1.44 25.37
CA LYS A 614 3.98 1.34 26.79
C LYS A 614 3.36 2.50 27.57
N ILE A 615 3.46 3.74 27.06
CA ILE A 615 2.84 4.91 27.66
C ILE A 615 1.31 4.79 27.70
N LEU A 616 0.69 4.34 26.61
CA LEU A 616 -0.77 4.20 26.51
C LEU A 616 -1.31 3.04 27.33
N ASP A 617 -0.58 1.92 27.41
CA ASP A 617 -1.04 0.69 28.06
C ASP A 617 -0.82 0.65 29.55
N SER A 618 0.18 1.38 30.05
CA SER A 618 0.49 1.46 31.47
C SER A 618 -0.56 2.29 32.25
N GLU A 619 -0.90 1.90 33.47
CA GLU A 619 -1.75 2.71 34.38
C GLU A 619 -1.01 3.97 34.77
N SER A 620 0.26 3.87 35.15
CA SER A 620 1.15 4.98 35.47
C SER A 620 2.48 4.84 34.72
N ILE A 621 3.05 5.97 34.31
CA ILE A 621 4.37 6.06 33.66
C ILE A 621 5.41 6.78 34.54
N HIS A 622 5.08 7.00 35.81
CA HIS A 622 5.90 7.78 36.75
C HIS A 622 7.36 7.32 36.79
N GLU A 623 7.63 6.01 36.94
CA GLU A 623 8.99 5.46 36.92
C GLU A 623 9.72 5.73 35.59
N MET A 624 9.01 5.71 34.48
CA MET A 624 9.56 6.06 33.16
C MET A 624 9.96 7.54 33.13
N VAL A 625 9.14 8.43 33.66
CA VAL A 625 9.43 9.86 33.76
C VAL A 625 10.68 10.11 34.60
N LEU A 626 10.79 9.46 35.80
CA LEU A 626 11.98 9.58 36.65
C LEU A 626 13.24 9.07 35.92
N SER A 627 13.14 8.01 35.18
CA SER A 627 14.25 7.50 34.35
C SER A 627 14.62 8.46 33.23
N THR A 628 13.62 9.13 32.61
CA THR A 628 13.86 10.16 31.58
C THR A 628 14.62 11.35 32.15
N PHE A 629 14.29 11.82 33.34
CA PHE A 629 15.07 12.87 34.04
C PHE A 629 16.52 12.46 34.20
N ARG A 630 16.75 11.22 34.68
CA ARG A 630 18.11 10.72 34.85
C ARG A 630 18.89 10.63 33.54
N HIS A 631 18.30 10.05 32.51
CA HIS A 631 18.94 9.96 31.18
C HIS A 631 19.29 11.34 30.62
N HIS A 632 18.38 12.30 30.72
CA HIS A 632 18.68 13.65 30.25
C HIS A 632 19.85 14.29 31.02
N ILE A 633 19.94 14.09 32.33
CA ILE A 633 21.04 14.60 33.16
C ILE A 633 22.35 13.84 32.83
N GLU A 634 22.29 12.55 32.58
CA GLU A 634 23.41 11.74 32.12
C GLU A 634 23.94 12.27 30.78
N ASP A 635 23.07 12.53 29.81
CA ASP A 635 23.42 13.11 28.52
C ASP A 635 24.02 14.51 28.67
N LEU A 636 23.44 15.35 29.51
CA LEU A 636 23.95 16.69 29.81
C LEU A 636 25.38 16.64 30.34
N VAL A 637 25.64 15.81 31.32
CA VAL A 637 26.97 15.69 31.95
C VAL A 637 27.97 15.04 30.97
N ASN A 638 27.55 13.98 30.30
CA ASN A 638 28.40 13.25 29.36
C ASN A 638 28.80 14.11 28.13
N SER A 639 27.93 15.01 27.68
CA SER A 639 28.25 15.93 26.57
C SER A 639 29.33 16.95 26.91
N HIS A 640 29.62 17.18 28.20
CA HIS A 640 30.65 18.08 28.69
C HIS A 640 31.93 17.35 29.15
N LEU A 641 31.93 15.98 29.10
CA LEU A 641 33.12 15.21 29.48
C LEU A 641 34.28 15.41 28.48
N ALA A 642 35.45 15.76 28.98
CA ALA A 642 36.64 15.68 28.19
C ALA A 642 36.96 14.26 27.73
N PRO A 643 37.72 14.04 26.63
CA PRO A 643 38.08 12.69 26.16
C PRO A 643 38.75 11.80 27.23
N GLU A 644 39.38 12.42 28.23
CA GLU A 644 40.02 11.74 29.35
C GLU A 644 39.08 11.40 30.53
N GLY A 645 37.76 11.71 30.40
CA GLY A 645 36.71 11.32 31.33
C GLY A 645 36.61 12.23 32.59
N TYR A 646 37.05 13.48 32.55
CA TYR A 646 36.85 14.44 33.64
C TYR A 646 36.12 15.70 33.15
N LEU A 647 35.47 16.39 34.10
CA LEU A 647 34.84 17.69 33.86
C LEU A 647 35.80 18.84 34.23
N THR A 648 35.87 19.86 33.38
CA THR A 648 36.64 21.07 33.67
C THR A 648 35.84 22.06 34.51
N ASP A 649 36.53 23.10 35.00
CA ASP A 649 35.85 24.13 35.80
C ASP A 649 34.77 24.89 35.03
N THR A 650 34.97 25.04 33.69
CA THR A 650 33.99 25.65 32.78
C THR A 650 32.77 24.76 32.64
N ASP A 651 32.94 23.42 32.45
CA ASP A 651 31.90 22.46 32.29
C ASP A 651 30.95 22.41 33.50
N PHE A 652 31.53 22.44 34.73
CA PHE A 652 30.72 22.56 35.95
C PHE A 652 29.89 23.85 35.99
N SER A 653 30.39 24.95 35.39
CA SER A 653 29.65 26.22 35.36
C SER A 653 28.49 26.11 34.40
N GLU A 654 28.71 25.55 33.19
CA GLU A 654 27.69 25.36 32.16
C GLU A 654 26.62 24.38 32.57
N ILE A 655 26.99 23.25 33.21
CA ILE A 655 26.04 22.29 33.76
C ILE A 655 25.16 22.92 34.83
N VAL A 656 25.75 23.71 35.76
CA VAL A 656 25.00 24.40 36.81
C VAL A 656 24.04 25.44 36.26
N GLU A 657 24.51 26.24 35.28
CA GLU A 657 23.71 27.26 34.62
C GLU A 657 22.50 26.61 33.92
N PHE A 658 22.71 25.56 33.14
CA PHE A 658 21.65 24.83 32.48
C PHE A 658 20.65 24.20 33.45
N ALA A 659 21.16 23.55 34.51
CA ALA A 659 20.30 22.92 35.54
C ALA A 659 19.43 23.97 36.26
N ASN A 660 19.99 25.10 36.64
CA ASN A 660 19.26 26.17 37.32
C ASN A 660 18.25 26.87 36.39
N GLU A 661 18.60 27.04 35.13
CA GLU A 661 17.70 27.69 34.18
C GLU A 661 16.55 26.77 33.71
N ASN A 662 16.79 25.45 33.64
CA ASN A 662 15.88 24.55 32.93
C ASN A 662 15.27 23.45 33.83
N LEU A 663 15.95 22.97 34.83
CA LEU A 663 15.56 21.77 35.60
C LEU A 663 15.20 22.03 37.02
N LEU A 664 15.72 23.08 37.66
CA LEU A 664 15.55 23.34 39.11
C LEU A 664 14.82 24.66 39.32
N THR A 665 14.10 24.74 40.44
CA THR A 665 13.50 25.98 40.96
C THR A 665 14.35 26.60 42.08
N LYS A 666 15.16 25.77 42.75
CA LYS A 666 16.12 26.19 43.75
C LYS A 666 17.53 26.06 43.21
N ASP A 667 18.21 27.19 43.04
CA ASP A 667 19.54 27.23 42.45
C ASP A 667 20.56 26.41 43.25
N ILE A 668 21.32 25.57 42.55
CA ILE A 668 22.52 24.93 43.09
C ILE A 668 23.74 25.78 42.78
N LYS A 669 24.74 25.72 43.68
CA LYS A 669 25.99 26.45 43.46
C LYS A 669 27.05 25.52 42.88
N LYS A 670 27.85 26.02 41.98
CA LYS A 670 29.01 25.32 41.39
C LYS A 670 29.87 24.63 42.46
N SER A 671 30.11 25.31 43.65
CA SER A 671 30.92 24.79 44.74
C SER A 671 30.36 23.46 45.36
N GLU A 672 29.14 23.13 45.05
CA GLU A 672 28.48 21.92 45.56
C GLU A 672 28.76 20.68 44.70
N ILE A 673 29.13 20.87 43.41
CA ILE A 673 29.38 19.76 42.47
C ILE A 673 30.84 19.75 41.99
N GLN A 674 31.59 20.83 42.09
CA GLN A 674 32.93 21.01 41.50
C GLN A 674 33.99 19.99 41.99
N LYS A 675 33.73 19.23 43.06
CA LYS A 675 34.62 18.19 43.63
C LYS A 675 34.13 16.78 43.39
N LEU A 676 33.02 16.64 42.69
CA LEU A 676 32.38 15.35 42.44
C LEU A 676 32.91 14.79 41.11
N SER A 677 32.92 13.49 41.00
CA SER A 677 33.07 12.80 39.71
C SER A 677 31.83 13.04 38.81
N ALA A 678 31.93 12.69 37.54
CA ALA A 678 30.80 12.79 36.63
C ALA A 678 29.58 12.01 37.16
N ASP A 679 29.78 10.76 37.56
CA ASP A 679 28.70 9.92 38.13
C ASP A 679 28.10 10.51 39.41
N GLU A 680 28.89 11.00 40.28
CA GLU A 680 28.41 11.68 41.53
C GLU A 680 27.67 12.97 41.21
N THR A 681 28.06 13.69 40.15
CA THR A 681 27.39 14.90 39.68
C THR A 681 25.99 14.54 39.11
N ILE A 682 25.93 13.51 38.27
CA ILE A 682 24.68 12.96 37.74
C ILE A 682 23.73 12.56 38.87
N ASP A 683 24.22 11.76 39.83
CA ASP A 683 23.40 11.30 40.94
C ASP A 683 22.89 12.44 41.82
N LYS A 684 23.70 13.46 42.04
CA LYS A 684 23.33 14.62 42.87
C LYS A 684 22.27 15.48 42.17
N ILE A 685 22.48 15.84 40.90
CA ILE A 685 21.51 16.66 40.15
C ILE A 685 20.22 15.88 39.99
N SER A 686 20.27 14.59 39.60
CA SER A 686 19.11 13.74 39.46
C SER A 686 18.25 13.66 40.72
N LYS A 687 18.87 13.49 41.89
CA LYS A 687 18.16 13.50 43.17
C LYS A 687 17.47 14.82 43.45
N LEU A 688 18.11 15.95 43.16
CA LEU A 688 17.48 17.26 43.33
C LEU A 688 16.27 17.45 42.44
N VAL A 689 16.43 17.15 41.15
CA VAL A 689 15.38 17.27 40.14
C VAL A 689 14.18 16.37 40.49
N ILE A 690 14.45 15.10 40.81
CA ILE A 690 13.40 14.15 41.21
C ILE A 690 12.65 14.65 42.48
N ASN A 691 13.37 15.09 43.51
CA ASN A 691 12.74 15.59 44.73
C ASN A 691 11.85 16.82 44.46
N GLU A 692 12.30 17.76 43.65
CA GLU A 692 11.49 18.95 43.27
C GLU A 692 10.26 18.54 42.45
N TYR A 693 10.39 17.57 41.56
CA TYR A 693 9.25 17.04 40.83
C TYR A 693 8.23 16.34 41.74
N GLU A 694 8.69 15.48 42.64
CA GLU A 694 7.82 14.81 43.59
C GLU A 694 7.13 15.82 44.56
N GLU A 695 7.81 16.87 44.97
CA GLU A 695 7.19 17.97 45.71
C GLU A 695 6.11 18.68 44.91
N LYS A 696 6.33 18.89 43.60
CA LYS A 696 5.39 19.53 42.69
C LYS A 696 4.09 18.74 42.53
N ILE A 697 4.18 17.41 42.38
CA ILE A 697 3.02 16.55 42.14
C ILE A 697 2.34 16.04 43.43
N LYS A 698 2.94 16.24 44.60
CA LYS A 698 2.52 15.67 45.89
C LYS A 698 1.06 15.96 46.28
N ASP A 699 0.56 17.13 45.96
CA ASP A 699 -0.79 17.58 46.32
C ASP A 699 -1.82 17.29 45.23
N LEU A 700 -1.44 16.60 44.16
CA LEU A 700 -2.32 16.28 43.02
C LEU A 700 -2.98 14.90 43.22
N PRO A 701 -4.23 14.72 42.79
CA PRO A 701 -4.82 13.40 42.65
C PRO A 701 -3.97 12.52 41.72
N GLY A 702 -3.73 11.26 42.06
CA GLY A 702 -2.89 10.34 41.24
C GLY A 702 -3.33 10.25 39.78
N GLU A 703 -4.64 10.15 39.55
CA GLU A 703 -5.18 10.13 38.16
C GLU A 703 -4.83 11.39 37.34
N VAL A 704 -4.78 12.55 37.93
CA VAL A 704 -4.42 13.82 37.28
C VAL A 704 -2.92 13.85 37.01
N CYS A 705 -2.10 13.32 37.87
CA CYS A 705 -0.66 13.21 37.68
C CYS A 705 -0.34 12.25 36.55
N ASP A 706 -0.91 11.05 36.54
CA ASP A 706 -0.71 10.05 35.49
C ASP A 706 -1.14 10.57 34.13
N GLU A 707 -2.28 11.28 34.06
CA GLU A 707 -2.74 11.88 32.81
C GLU A 707 -1.84 13.02 32.33
N PHE A 708 -1.35 13.85 33.27
CA PHE A 708 -0.40 14.93 32.95
C PHE A 708 0.90 14.38 32.37
N GLU A 709 1.50 13.38 33.00
CA GLU A 709 2.71 12.74 32.53
C GLU A 709 2.53 12.13 31.15
N LYS A 710 1.43 11.41 30.93
CA LYS A 710 1.12 10.77 29.63
C LYS A 710 0.89 11.80 28.54
N VAL A 711 0.14 12.87 28.80
CA VAL A 711 -0.15 13.91 27.80
C VAL A 711 1.13 14.58 27.32
N ILE A 712 1.97 15.01 28.24
CA ILE A 712 3.23 15.70 27.89
C ILE A 712 4.15 14.75 27.13
N THR A 713 4.37 13.54 27.65
CA THR A 713 5.30 12.59 27.05
C THR A 713 4.84 12.16 25.65
N LEU A 714 3.54 11.87 25.44
CA LEU A 714 3.00 11.54 24.13
C LEU A 714 3.10 12.70 23.14
N GLN A 715 2.76 13.91 23.59
CA GLN A 715 2.80 15.09 22.71
C GLN A 715 4.22 15.39 22.22
N VAL A 716 5.21 15.32 23.09
CA VAL A 716 6.62 15.52 22.74
C VAL A 716 7.07 14.43 21.79
N LEU A 717 6.80 13.16 22.12
CA LEU A 717 7.18 12.01 21.32
C LEU A 717 6.60 12.10 19.90
N ASP A 718 5.29 12.38 19.79
CA ASP A 718 4.59 12.43 18.50
C ASP A 718 5.09 13.58 17.63
N ASN A 719 5.39 14.75 18.22
CA ASN A 719 5.94 15.89 17.51
C ASN A 719 7.32 15.59 16.91
N TYR A 720 8.25 15.09 17.74
CA TYR A 720 9.60 14.77 17.27
C TYR A 720 9.63 13.63 16.28
N TRP A 721 8.75 12.62 16.46
CA TRP A 721 8.63 11.52 15.50
C TRP A 721 8.17 12.00 14.12
N MET A 722 7.18 12.90 14.07
CA MET A 722 6.75 13.49 12.79
C MET A 722 7.85 14.32 12.12
N GLU A 723 8.60 15.10 12.90
CA GLU A 723 9.73 15.86 12.37
C GLU A 723 10.83 14.92 11.85
N HIS A 724 11.07 13.82 12.54
CA HIS A 724 12.05 12.82 12.14
C HIS A 724 11.66 12.11 10.83
N ILE A 725 10.39 11.71 10.66
CA ILE A 725 9.91 11.13 9.40
C ILE A 725 10.20 12.09 8.23
N ASN A 726 9.94 13.38 8.40
CA ASN A 726 10.21 14.36 7.36
C ASN A 726 11.73 14.53 7.12
N ALA A 727 12.53 14.59 8.17
CA ALA A 727 14.01 14.69 8.06
C ALA A 727 14.58 13.47 7.30
N MET A 728 14.12 12.26 7.61
CA MET A 728 14.53 11.04 6.92
C MET A 728 14.06 10.99 5.46
N SER A 729 12.90 11.58 5.15
CA SER A 729 12.44 11.72 3.77
C SER A 729 13.36 12.63 2.96
N HIS A 730 13.74 13.80 3.52
CA HIS A 730 14.69 14.70 2.87
C HIS A 730 16.10 14.09 2.75
N LEU A 731 16.56 13.36 3.76
CA LEU A 731 17.82 12.63 3.69
C LEU A 731 17.83 11.65 2.52
N ARG A 732 16.72 10.88 2.34
CA ARG A 732 16.56 9.91 1.24
C ARG A 732 16.63 10.56 -0.13
N GLU A 733 16.09 11.77 -0.31
CA GLU A 733 16.13 12.51 -1.57
C GLU A 733 17.54 12.90 -1.97
N GLY A 734 18.35 13.34 -0.99
CA GLY A 734 19.73 13.81 -1.24
C GLY A 734 20.78 12.70 -1.26
N ILE A 735 20.51 11.54 -0.66
CA ILE A 735 21.53 10.53 -0.38
C ILE A 735 22.17 9.91 -1.64
N HIS A 736 21.46 9.91 -2.77
CA HIS A 736 21.97 9.39 -4.05
C HIS A 736 23.21 10.14 -4.54
N LEU A 737 23.38 11.40 -4.14
CA LEU A 737 24.57 12.21 -4.48
C LEU A 737 25.86 11.66 -3.84
N ARG A 738 25.77 10.91 -2.73
CA ARG A 738 26.90 10.22 -2.10
C ARG A 738 27.54 9.19 -3.03
N GLY A 739 26.76 8.60 -3.96
CA GLY A 739 27.27 7.69 -4.98
C GLY A 739 28.37 8.30 -5.87
N TYR A 740 28.35 9.62 -6.11
CA TYR A 740 29.42 10.30 -6.85
C TYR A 740 30.74 10.33 -6.06
N ALA A 741 30.67 10.30 -4.74
CA ALA A 741 31.83 10.20 -3.86
C ALA A 741 32.27 8.72 -3.63
N GLN A 742 31.73 7.75 -4.37
CA GLN A 742 31.96 6.30 -4.23
C GLN A 742 31.54 5.71 -2.87
N GLU A 743 30.67 6.39 -2.16
CA GLU A 743 30.01 5.87 -0.96
C GLU A 743 28.76 5.08 -1.33
N ASP A 744 28.47 4.01 -0.60
CA ASP A 744 27.20 3.29 -0.75
C ASP A 744 26.05 4.14 -0.16
N PRO A 745 25.10 4.59 -1.00
CA PRO A 745 24.01 5.46 -0.54
C PRO A 745 23.15 4.83 0.58
N LEU A 746 22.92 3.52 0.56
CA LEU A 746 22.15 2.84 1.59
C LEU A 746 22.89 2.84 2.94
N ARG A 747 24.21 2.61 2.90
CA ARG A 747 25.03 2.63 4.11
C ARG A 747 25.08 4.05 4.70
N ALA A 748 25.28 5.07 3.85
CA ALA A 748 25.26 6.47 4.29
C ALA A 748 23.91 6.83 4.92
N TYR A 749 22.79 6.45 4.26
CA TYR A 749 21.45 6.65 4.79
C TYR A 749 21.24 5.99 6.17
N THR A 750 21.75 4.77 6.33
CA THR A 750 21.64 4.03 7.60
C THR A 750 22.41 4.74 8.71
N MET A 751 23.65 5.21 8.44
CA MET A 751 24.49 5.87 9.45
C MET A 751 23.94 7.26 9.82
N GLU A 752 23.69 8.11 8.82
CA GLU A 752 23.14 9.45 9.05
C GLU A 752 21.74 9.38 9.69
N GLY A 753 20.92 8.39 9.28
CA GLY A 753 19.61 8.14 9.87
C GLY A 753 19.66 7.66 11.33
N PHE A 754 20.70 6.91 11.71
CA PHE A 754 20.93 6.53 13.10
C PHE A 754 21.30 7.76 13.95
N ASP A 755 22.22 8.62 13.47
CA ASP A 755 22.63 9.83 14.17
C ASP A 755 21.45 10.80 14.38
N LEU A 756 20.60 10.95 13.34
CA LEU A 756 19.37 11.76 13.43
C LEU A 756 18.40 11.18 14.46
N PHE A 757 18.25 9.85 14.50
CA PHE A 757 17.35 9.17 15.42
C PHE A 757 17.84 9.30 16.88
N ASP A 758 19.12 9.10 17.12
CA ASP A 758 19.73 9.26 18.45
C ASP A 758 19.59 10.71 18.96
N SER A 759 19.91 11.68 18.11
CA SER A 759 19.69 13.10 18.42
C SER A 759 18.21 13.41 18.72
N MET A 760 17.26 12.78 18.02
CA MET A 760 15.82 12.92 18.30
C MET A 760 15.46 12.36 19.67
N LEU A 761 15.97 11.19 20.05
CA LEU A 761 15.69 10.58 21.38
C LEU A 761 16.20 11.48 22.50
N GLN A 762 17.42 12.02 22.38
CA GLN A 762 17.98 12.96 23.37
C GLN A 762 17.13 14.24 23.49
N LYS A 763 16.64 14.78 22.38
CA LYS A 763 15.73 15.95 22.38
C LYS A 763 14.40 15.63 23.04
N ILE A 764 13.84 14.43 22.82
CA ILE A 764 12.60 13.98 23.48
C ILE A 764 12.81 13.94 24.97
N ASP A 765 13.87 13.29 25.47
CA ASP A 765 14.13 13.16 26.89
C ASP A 765 14.36 14.53 27.55
N LYS A 766 15.09 15.42 26.87
CA LYS A 766 15.27 16.81 27.29
C LYS A 766 13.94 17.56 27.41
N ASP A 767 13.14 17.59 26.35
CA ASP A 767 11.92 18.40 26.34
C ASP A 767 10.84 17.83 27.23
N VAL A 768 10.75 16.51 27.40
CA VAL A 768 9.87 15.87 28.38
C VAL A 768 10.28 16.30 29.79
N ALA A 769 11.59 16.26 30.12
CA ALA A 769 12.08 16.69 31.44
C ALA A 769 11.74 18.16 31.70
N ILE A 770 12.09 19.06 30.78
CA ILE A 770 11.84 20.50 30.94
C ILE A 770 10.33 20.81 31.06
N LEU A 771 9.52 20.24 30.21
CA LEU A 771 8.08 20.51 30.19
C LEU A 771 7.38 19.99 31.43
N LEU A 772 7.71 18.77 31.89
CA LEU A 772 7.14 18.22 33.14
C LEU A 772 7.53 19.05 34.35
N LEU A 773 8.76 19.59 34.42
CA LEU A 773 9.22 20.43 35.49
C LEU A 773 8.60 21.83 35.47
N LYS A 774 8.47 22.44 34.27
CA LYS A 774 8.04 23.87 34.15
C LYS A 774 6.54 24.03 33.91
N ALA A 775 5.83 23.07 33.34
CA ALA A 775 4.42 23.23 33.03
C ALA A 775 3.56 23.40 34.26
N GLU A 776 2.60 24.33 34.21
CA GLU A 776 1.57 24.47 35.24
C GLU A 776 0.48 23.41 35.05
N ILE A 777 0.14 22.69 36.11
CA ILE A 777 -0.86 21.62 36.03
C ILE A 777 -2.25 22.24 36.24
N ARG A 778 -3.09 22.15 35.20
CA ARG A 778 -4.48 22.61 35.18
C ARG A 778 -5.43 21.43 35.41
N GLN A 779 -6.53 21.65 36.13
CA GLN A 779 -7.50 20.58 36.43
C GLN A 779 -8.22 19.97 35.24
N ASN A 780 -8.18 20.58 34.05
CA ASN A 780 -8.78 20.06 32.82
C ASN A 780 -7.67 19.83 31.78
N ILE A 781 -6.98 18.72 31.90
CA ILE A 781 -5.97 18.29 30.93
C ILE A 781 -6.67 17.36 29.94
N GLU A 782 -6.74 17.77 28.66
CA GLU A 782 -7.25 16.94 27.59
C GLU A 782 -6.13 16.56 26.65
N ARG A 783 -6.07 15.29 26.29
CA ARG A 783 -5.17 14.80 25.23
C ARG A 783 -5.66 15.34 23.90
N LYS A 784 -4.78 15.96 23.12
CA LYS A 784 -5.09 16.48 21.79
C LYS A 784 -4.19 15.82 20.77
N GLU A 785 -4.77 15.37 19.67
CA GLU A 785 -4.00 14.93 18.52
C GLU A 785 -3.20 16.12 17.95
N VAL A 786 -1.97 15.87 17.55
CA VAL A 786 -1.04 16.88 17.03
C VAL A 786 -1.54 17.51 15.74
N SER A 787 -2.41 16.82 14.98
CA SER A 787 -3.03 17.34 13.76
C SER A 787 -4.51 16.95 13.68
N GLN A 788 -5.39 17.97 13.63
CA GLN A 788 -6.85 17.76 13.48
C GLN A 788 -7.30 17.45 12.06
N LYS A 789 -6.48 17.75 11.03
CA LYS A 789 -6.76 17.43 9.63
C LYS A 789 -5.81 16.35 9.13
N LYS A 790 -6.28 15.13 9.07
CA LYS A 790 -5.55 14.00 8.50
C LYS A 790 -6.00 13.76 7.07
N ILE A 791 -5.05 13.67 6.14
CA ILE A 791 -5.28 13.31 4.75
C ILE A 791 -4.57 11.97 4.52
N THR A 792 -5.29 11.01 3.95
CA THR A 792 -4.71 9.71 3.59
C THR A 792 -4.52 9.66 2.08
N ASN A 793 -3.47 8.98 1.62
CA ASN A 793 -3.28 8.67 0.21
C ASN A 793 -4.16 7.48 -0.25
N ASP A 794 -5.27 7.24 0.44
CA ASP A 794 -6.23 6.17 0.16
C ASP A 794 -6.91 6.39 -1.20
N PRO A 795 -6.87 5.39 -2.09
CA PRO A 795 -7.43 5.51 -3.45
C PRO A 795 -8.93 5.75 -3.49
N ASP A 796 -9.65 5.40 -2.42
CA ASP A 796 -11.10 5.43 -2.41
C ASP A 796 -11.72 6.67 -1.74
N LYS A 797 -10.95 7.58 -1.16
CA LYS A 797 -11.48 8.86 -0.65
C LYS A 797 -11.83 9.82 -1.80
N GLY A 798 -12.84 9.47 -2.56
CA GLY A 798 -13.63 10.49 -3.22
C GLY A 798 -14.19 11.43 -2.14
N ALA A 799 -13.91 12.72 -2.28
CA ALA A 799 -14.41 13.74 -1.38
C ALA A 799 -15.85 13.45 -1.01
N SER A 800 -16.13 13.20 0.27
CA SER A 800 -17.50 13.19 0.76
C SER A 800 -18.08 14.53 0.30
N LYS A 801 -19.01 14.51 -0.62
CA LYS A 801 -19.77 15.69 -1.02
C LYS A 801 -20.44 16.16 0.26
N LYS A 802 -19.79 17.06 0.98
CA LYS A 802 -20.55 18.03 1.77
C LYS A 802 -21.44 18.69 0.72
N SER A 803 -22.71 18.30 0.71
CA SER A 803 -23.70 19.02 -0.05
C SER A 803 -23.42 20.50 0.19
N PRO A 804 -23.25 21.32 -0.85
CA PRO A 804 -22.97 22.71 -0.64
C PRO A 804 -24.13 23.24 0.22
N LYS A 805 -23.83 23.62 1.47
CA LYS A 805 -24.75 24.44 2.24
C LYS A 805 -25.02 25.61 1.33
N ARG A 806 -26.19 25.64 0.72
CA ARG A 806 -26.67 26.82 -0.01
C ARG A 806 -26.62 27.95 1.00
N VAL A 807 -25.51 28.68 0.97
CA VAL A 807 -25.44 29.99 1.62
C VAL A 807 -26.50 30.80 0.87
N LYS A 808 -27.62 31.07 1.50
CA LYS A 808 -28.62 31.99 0.97
C LYS A 808 -27.83 33.25 0.63
N LYS A 809 -27.63 33.52 -0.67
CA LYS A 809 -27.08 34.80 -1.12
C LYS A 809 -28.01 35.88 -0.60
N ILE A 810 -27.50 36.64 0.35
CA ILE A 810 -28.24 37.76 0.93
C ILE A 810 -28.41 38.76 -0.19
N GLY A 811 -29.65 39.01 -0.55
CA GLY A 811 -29.98 40.00 -1.59
C GLY A 811 -29.60 41.41 -1.12
N ARG A 812 -29.23 42.30 -2.05
CA ARG A 812 -28.84 43.70 -1.74
C ARG A 812 -29.87 44.42 -0.89
N ASN A 813 -31.14 44.02 -0.96
CA ASN A 813 -32.25 44.66 -0.24
C ASN A 813 -32.69 43.91 1.04
N ASP A 814 -32.10 42.77 1.35
CA ASP A 814 -32.42 41.98 2.55
C ASP A 814 -31.88 42.65 3.83
N PRO A 815 -32.46 42.37 4.99
CA PRO A 815 -31.95 42.87 6.28
C PRO A 815 -30.51 42.39 6.48
N CYS A 816 -29.63 43.26 6.97
CA CYS A 816 -28.23 42.95 7.17
C CYS A 816 -28.07 41.94 8.31
N PRO A 817 -27.32 40.88 8.12
CA PRO A 817 -27.12 39.82 9.14
C PRO A 817 -26.38 40.31 10.39
N CYS A 818 -25.79 41.51 10.37
CA CYS A 818 -25.13 42.09 11.55
C CYS A 818 -26.12 42.63 12.60
N GLY A 819 -27.43 42.49 12.39
CA GLY A 819 -28.45 42.93 13.36
C GLY A 819 -28.69 44.45 13.40
N SER A 820 -28.11 45.23 12.46
CA SER A 820 -28.23 46.71 12.43
C SER A 820 -29.59 47.25 11.97
N GLY A 821 -30.52 46.38 11.57
CA GLY A 821 -31.83 46.77 11.02
C GLY A 821 -31.78 47.46 9.66
N LYS A 822 -30.60 47.66 9.07
CA LYS A 822 -30.41 48.29 7.76
C LYS A 822 -30.39 47.25 6.66
N LYS A 823 -30.75 47.62 5.43
CA LYS A 823 -30.60 46.76 4.24
C LYS A 823 -29.12 46.44 3.99
N TYR A 824 -28.81 45.21 3.54
CA TYR A 824 -27.43 44.73 3.34
C TYR A 824 -26.59 45.71 2.52
N LYS A 825 -27.10 46.28 1.43
CA LYS A 825 -26.42 47.29 0.60
C LYS A 825 -26.07 48.59 1.31
N ASN A 826 -26.72 48.90 2.43
CA ASN A 826 -26.50 50.12 3.20
C ASN A 826 -25.75 49.87 4.52
N CYS A 827 -25.21 48.68 4.70
CA CYS A 827 -24.46 48.25 5.89
C CYS A 827 -23.23 47.44 5.47
N CYS A 828 -23.18 46.12 5.71
CA CYS A 828 -22.00 45.28 5.45
C CYS A 828 -21.77 44.96 3.95
N GLY A 829 -22.69 45.30 3.07
CA GLY A 829 -22.59 45.15 1.63
C GLY A 829 -22.35 46.48 0.86
N LYS A 830 -21.77 47.50 1.55
CA LYS A 830 -21.38 48.78 0.93
C LYS A 830 -20.12 48.63 0.12
#